data_820b4151fe715f69cbd8a5a9ecf51290
#
_entry.id   820b4151fe715f69cbd8a5a9ecf51290
#
_cell.length_a   1.000
_cell.length_b   1.000
_cell.length_c   1.000
_cell.angle_alpha   90.00
_cell.angle_beta   90.00
_cell.angle_gamma   90.00
#
_symmetry.space_group_name_H-M   'P 1'
#
loop_
_entity.id
_entity.type
_entity.pdbx_description
1 polymer ?
#
loop_
_entity_poly.entity_id
_entity_poly.type
_entity_poly.pdbx_seq_one_letter_code
_entity_poly.pdbx_strand_id
1 'polypeptide(L)'
;MKRQHNGLTVPLLSLDSLFTEANFVPNPPQLAAITHTEGPLFLVAGPGSGKTRVLLWRTVNLMVFHGVKPEEIFLATFTEKAAKQLKDGLLSLLGLVTNRTGQPYDLSKMYIGTVHSLCNRLLTDRAFSPGRQRSQSPVVMDALEQYFHLYRKRFWRDALAALNIEDELEDVQAQINQVFGNKNSSSRHKAVVGLQSLFNRFSEENLDPLDLMAKNTNPELDLPLKLYAHYRTTLGQQVDLSLLQQAAYRTVATFPDASALFKHVIVDEYQDTNAIQEKLYFALSGCGNICVVGDDEQALYRFRGATVENFVQFPDRCHQYLQLSPTRIALSTNYRSRKGVVDFYTGFMEVVNWKREGGGAYRIEGKNIQAHSLDAAPAVVVSDSGHPEDVSREIAGLIKNLIDAGKVQDANQIACLFPSVKNAPAKRLEAALGELGLKVYSPRAKRFLETDEATVMLGLMMQVIGRTPREMEFNGGDYKLYHDWLDVAEKEAKAVIKQDSRLANFLQERKTEIAATLKDFHALSGVLEKQGWALTTTYDPGTHKRALMDAPGLSNRARQGIGNQHFDKVARERQAEGKPVTLNYAINRATSLDWTVLDLFYRLTAFPPFKAMFDLAEQGLDEGPVTTLSLVSQLVSRFLEETQTILTASSFDNDLLRNQFAGSYLFALFRLGEGEYEDEEVPFPKGRIPFLTVHQSKGLEFPVVVLGSVRKDDRGPQTVETLVRPFLPEGGEPLEKVSTFDTMRMFYVALSRAQNLLVLAHTKGAGQSTHDSFKVMLARPVTRIRDLDLHTVPTAKHETDDTSRTYSYTADYLRYLECPRSYMIFRKYDFADSRTGGMFFGNLVHQTIEDLHNRLIAARQGVSA
;
A
#
# COMPACT_ATOMS: atom_id res chain seq x y z
N MET A 1 10.35 44.30 11.57
CA MET A 1 10.52 45.40 10.59
C MET A 1 9.16 45.94 10.18
N LYS A 2 8.85 47.20 10.51
CA LYS A 2 7.62 47.88 10.08
C LYS A 2 7.80 48.28 8.60
N ARG A 3 7.03 47.75 7.69
CA ARG A 3 6.85 48.33 6.36
C ARG A 3 5.59 49.17 6.38
N GLN A 4 5.75 50.49 6.20
CA GLN A 4 4.66 51.41 5.90
C GLN A 4 4.33 51.29 4.41
N HIS A 5 3.15 50.77 4.10
CA HIS A 5 2.49 51.01 2.82
C HIS A 5 1.12 51.64 3.14
N ASN A 6 0.91 52.86 2.69
CA ASN A 6 -0.37 53.57 2.64
C ASN A 6 -1.24 53.60 3.90
N GLY A 7 -0.75 54.12 5.02
CA GLY A 7 -1.60 54.54 6.13
C GLY A 7 -2.41 53.49 6.91
N LEU A 8 -2.37 52.23 6.47
CA LEU A 8 -2.94 51.09 7.20
C LEU A 8 -1.82 50.41 7.97
N THR A 9 -1.86 50.48 9.29
CA THR A 9 -1.04 49.61 10.16
C THR A 9 -1.45 48.18 9.93
N VAL A 10 -0.71 47.44 9.10
CA VAL A 10 -0.87 45.98 9.00
C VAL A 10 -0.48 45.40 10.37
N PRO A 11 -1.37 44.64 11.04
CA PRO A 11 -1.04 44.02 12.33
C PRO A 11 0.21 43.15 12.17
N LEU A 12 1.14 43.20 13.13
CA LEU A 12 2.30 42.31 13.15
C LEU A 12 1.83 40.86 13.02
N LEU A 13 2.42 40.15 12.09
CA LEU A 13 2.16 38.72 11.95
C LEU A 13 2.57 37.98 13.25
N SER A 14 1.63 37.32 13.89
CA SER A 14 1.87 36.51 15.10
C SER A 14 1.19 35.17 14.96
N LEU A 15 1.66 34.16 15.72
CA LEU A 15 1.00 32.83 15.76
C LEU A 15 -0.49 32.98 16.14
N ASP A 16 -0.83 33.80 17.12
CA ASP A 16 -2.22 34.00 17.57
C ASP A 16 -3.10 34.56 16.46
N SER A 17 -2.54 35.50 15.66
CA SER A 17 -3.27 36.06 14.52
C SER A 17 -3.54 34.99 13.42
N LEU A 18 -2.61 34.09 13.20
CA LEU A 18 -2.77 32.97 12.27
C LEU A 18 -3.73 31.89 12.82
N PHE A 19 -3.65 31.60 14.13
CA PHE A 19 -4.61 30.68 14.79
C PHE A 19 -6.04 31.16 14.63
N THR A 20 -6.26 32.47 14.85
CA THR A 20 -7.59 33.08 14.70
C THR A 20 -8.11 32.94 13.26
N GLU A 21 -7.27 33.23 12.28
CA GLU A 21 -7.65 33.14 10.86
C GLU A 21 -7.94 31.70 10.41
N ALA A 22 -7.20 30.73 10.95
CA ALA A 22 -7.38 29.32 10.66
C ALA A 22 -8.44 28.64 11.55
N ASN A 23 -9.21 29.39 12.35
CA ASN A 23 -10.17 28.87 13.32
C ASN A 23 -9.59 27.75 14.20
N PHE A 24 -8.36 27.98 14.70
CA PHE A 24 -7.68 27.03 15.56
C PHE A 24 -7.40 27.65 16.93
N VAL A 25 -7.85 26.99 17.98
CA VAL A 25 -7.56 27.37 19.35
C VAL A 25 -6.76 26.24 20.01
N PRO A 26 -5.43 26.35 20.06
CA PRO A 26 -4.61 25.32 20.71
C PRO A 26 -4.86 25.28 22.21
N ASN A 27 -4.96 24.09 22.78
CA ASN A 27 -4.91 23.96 24.23
C ASN A 27 -3.46 24.11 24.73
N PRO A 28 -3.23 24.29 26.06
CA PRO A 28 -1.89 24.54 26.58
C PRO A 28 -0.82 23.52 26.18
N PRO A 29 -1.06 22.17 26.23
CA PRO A 29 -0.11 21.18 25.72
C PRO A 29 0.16 21.29 24.22
N GLN A 30 -0.86 21.56 23.40
CA GLN A 30 -0.70 21.77 21.96
C GLN A 30 0.14 23.02 21.68
N LEU A 31 -0.14 24.12 22.38
CA LEU A 31 0.63 25.37 22.24
C LEU A 31 2.10 25.14 22.65
N ALA A 32 2.35 24.47 23.78
CA ALA A 32 3.69 24.16 24.24
C ALA A 32 4.46 23.31 23.18
N ALA A 33 3.80 22.33 22.55
CA ALA A 33 4.41 21.52 21.51
C ALA A 33 4.70 22.31 20.21
N ILE A 34 3.82 23.24 19.83
CA ILE A 34 3.98 24.12 18.67
C ILE A 34 5.16 25.08 18.85
N THR A 35 5.31 25.66 20.05
CA THR A 35 6.32 26.67 20.35
C THR A 35 7.67 26.11 20.81
N HIS A 36 7.79 24.81 21.06
CA HIS A 36 9.05 24.17 21.43
C HIS A 36 10.00 24.12 20.22
N THR A 37 11.14 24.77 20.27
CA THR A 37 12.04 24.96 19.12
C THR A 37 13.37 24.24 19.24
N GLU A 38 13.85 23.96 20.44
CA GLU A 38 15.19 23.41 20.68
C GLU A 38 15.15 22.15 21.55
N GLY A 39 16.01 21.20 21.22
CA GLY A 39 16.14 19.91 21.91
C GLY A 39 15.12 18.87 21.50
N PRO A 40 15.30 17.63 21.98
CA PRO A 40 14.39 16.52 21.62
C PRO A 40 13.01 16.73 22.24
N LEU A 41 11.97 16.48 21.44
CA LEU A 41 10.57 16.60 21.84
C LEU A 41 9.86 15.26 21.73
N PHE A 42 9.28 14.80 22.82
CA PHE A 42 8.54 13.56 22.93
C PHE A 42 7.05 13.83 23.12
N LEU A 43 6.28 13.76 22.03
CA LEU A 43 4.82 13.98 22.05
C LEU A 43 4.10 12.64 22.20
N VAL A 44 3.53 12.42 23.37
CA VAL A 44 2.68 11.26 23.64
C VAL A 44 1.23 11.69 23.39
N ALA A 45 0.59 11.12 22.38
CA ALA A 45 -0.65 11.66 21.84
C ALA A 45 -1.70 10.56 21.63
N GLY A 46 -2.78 10.60 22.40
CA GLY A 46 -3.91 9.69 22.26
C GLY A 46 -4.68 9.86 20.94
N PRO A 47 -5.62 8.94 20.63
CA PRO A 47 -6.49 9.07 19.46
C PRO A 47 -7.26 10.38 19.49
N GLY A 48 -7.43 11.03 18.33
CA GLY A 48 -8.21 12.24 18.20
C GLY A 48 -7.68 13.47 18.96
N SER A 49 -6.40 13.47 19.37
CA SER A 49 -5.77 14.58 20.11
C SER A 49 -5.26 15.72 19.25
N GLY A 50 -5.39 15.60 17.93
CA GLY A 50 -4.93 16.62 16.97
C GLY A 50 -3.44 16.57 16.65
N LYS A 51 -2.79 15.39 16.74
CA LYS A 51 -1.38 15.16 16.41
C LYS A 51 -0.92 15.88 15.14
N THR A 52 -1.55 15.57 14.01
CA THR A 52 -1.21 16.13 12.71
C THR A 52 -1.32 17.65 12.69
N ARG A 53 -2.35 18.20 13.32
CA ARG A 53 -2.55 19.66 13.42
C ARG A 53 -1.44 20.35 14.21
N VAL A 54 -0.99 19.73 15.29
CA VAL A 54 0.15 20.22 16.09
C VAL A 54 1.44 20.20 15.27
N LEU A 55 1.70 19.13 14.51
CA LEU A 55 2.88 19.03 13.65
C LEU A 55 2.88 20.08 12.54
N LEU A 56 1.73 20.32 11.90
CA LEU A 56 1.58 21.37 10.89
C LEU A 56 1.92 22.75 11.47
N TRP A 57 1.31 23.11 12.58
CA TRP A 57 1.54 24.41 13.22
C TRP A 57 2.96 24.56 13.78
N ARG A 58 3.55 23.49 14.31
CA ARG A 58 4.96 23.47 14.70
C ARG A 58 5.86 23.77 13.51
N THR A 59 5.63 23.09 12.38
CA THR A 59 6.43 23.29 11.16
C THR A 59 6.28 24.71 10.63
N VAL A 60 5.07 25.27 10.62
CA VAL A 60 4.82 26.68 10.26
C VAL A 60 5.55 27.63 11.23
N ASN A 61 5.51 27.36 12.55
CA ASN A 61 6.23 28.15 13.54
C ASN A 61 7.74 28.17 13.26
N LEU A 62 8.34 27.02 13.00
CA LEU A 62 9.77 26.90 12.68
C LEU A 62 10.14 27.69 11.43
N MET A 63 9.36 27.57 10.37
CA MET A 63 9.67 28.24 9.09
C MET A 63 9.42 29.76 9.14
N VAL A 64 8.27 30.18 9.67
CA VAL A 64 7.81 31.58 9.57
C VAL A 64 8.43 32.46 10.66
N PHE A 65 8.52 31.97 11.89
CA PHE A 65 8.93 32.76 13.03
C PHE A 65 10.38 32.52 13.47
N HIS A 66 10.94 31.34 13.16
CA HIS A 66 12.33 30.98 13.49
C HIS A 66 13.24 30.90 12.26
N GLY A 67 12.72 31.16 11.04
CA GLY A 67 13.52 31.26 9.82
C GLY A 67 14.19 29.95 9.39
N VAL A 68 13.68 28.82 9.82
CA VAL A 68 14.15 27.49 9.36
C VAL A 68 13.73 27.30 7.91
N LYS A 69 14.66 26.95 7.05
CA LYS A 69 14.36 26.75 5.63
C LYS A 69 13.68 25.40 5.39
N PRO A 70 12.84 25.27 4.34
CA PRO A 70 12.19 24.00 4.00
C PRO A 70 13.17 22.83 3.88
N GLU A 71 14.33 23.03 3.20
CA GLU A 71 15.37 22.03 3.03
C GLU A 71 16.08 21.60 4.32
N GLU A 72 15.94 22.35 5.42
CA GLU A 72 16.51 22.06 6.72
C GLU A 72 15.55 21.24 7.63
N ILE A 73 14.37 20.88 7.10
CA ILE A 73 13.35 20.10 7.83
C ILE A 73 13.18 18.74 7.16
N PHE A 74 13.32 17.69 7.97
CA PHE A 74 12.96 16.32 7.61
C PHE A 74 11.68 15.95 8.34
N LEU A 75 10.59 15.68 7.61
CA LEU A 75 9.28 15.32 8.16
C LEU A 75 8.83 13.99 7.56
N ALA A 76 8.91 12.94 8.36
CA ALA A 76 8.57 11.58 7.99
C ALA A 76 7.22 11.15 8.57
N THR A 77 6.46 10.39 7.80
CA THR A 77 5.24 9.71 8.24
C THR A 77 5.18 8.30 7.69
N PHE A 78 4.20 7.52 8.14
CA PHE A 78 4.11 6.10 7.78
C PHE A 78 3.40 5.86 6.45
N THR A 79 2.36 6.66 6.09
CA THR A 79 1.53 6.41 4.91
C THR A 79 1.58 7.57 3.91
N GLU A 80 1.37 7.28 2.62
CA GLU A 80 1.31 8.30 1.56
C GLU A 80 0.17 9.29 1.80
N LYS A 81 -0.98 8.81 2.27
CA LYS A 81 -2.10 9.67 2.65
C LYS A 81 -1.73 10.68 3.74
N ALA A 82 -1.06 10.23 4.81
CA ALA A 82 -0.59 11.12 5.86
C ALA A 82 0.45 12.12 5.34
N ALA A 83 1.37 11.68 4.46
CA ALA A 83 2.35 12.54 3.81
C ALA A 83 1.68 13.63 2.98
N LYS A 84 0.67 13.26 2.18
CA LYS A 84 -0.13 14.20 1.39
C LYS A 84 -0.91 15.17 2.27
N GLN A 85 -1.60 14.68 3.30
CA GLN A 85 -2.32 15.53 4.26
C GLN A 85 -1.40 16.55 4.94
N LEU A 86 -0.19 16.14 5.34
CA LEU A 86 0.80 17.04 5.92
C LEU A 86 1.25 18.09 4.90
N LYS A 87 1.55 17.69 3.67
CA LYS A 87 1.98 18.60 2.60
C LYS A 87 0.89 19.61 2.24
N ASP A 88 -0.34 19.13 2.01
CA ASP A 88 -1.49 19.98 1.65
C ASP A 88 -1.86 20.92 2.81
N GLY A 89 -1.83 20.42 4.05
CA GLY A 89 -2.04 21.22 5.25
C GLY A 89 -0.99 22.32 5.42
N LEU A 90 0.29 22.03 5.16
CA LEU A 90 1.36 23.04 5.19
C LEU A 90 1.18 24.09 4.10
N LEU A 91 0.87 23.66 2.86
CA LEU A 91 0.60 24.58 1.76
C LEU A 91 -0.56 25.52 2.08
N SER A 92 -1.64 24.98 2.65
CA SER A 92 -2.80 25.79 3.08
C SER A 92 -2.43 26.82 4.13
N LEU A 93 -1.74 26.42 5.20
CA LEU A 93 -1.34 27.34 6.28
C LEU A 93 -0.31 28.38 5.82
N LEU A 94 0.68 27.97 5.02
CA LEU A 94 1.66 28.90 4.45
C LEU A 94 1.04 29.83 3.41
N GLY A 95 -0.05 29.42 2.76
CA GLY A 95 -0.86 30.27 1.90
C GLY A 95 -1.46 31.47 2.67
N LEU A 96 -1.95 31.24 3.90
CA LEU A 96 -2.41 32.35 4.76
C LEU A 96 -1.27 33.33 5.07
N VAL A 97 -0.08 32.83 5.38
CA VAL A 97 1.10 33.63 5.62
C VAL A 97 1.50 34.42 4.38
N THR A 98 1.54 33.76 3.21
CA THR A 98 1.87 34.38 1.92
C THR A 98 0.90 35.51 1.59
N ASN A 99 -0.40 35.30 1.80
CA ASN A 99 -1.42 36.33 1.56
C ASN A 99 -1.21 37.60 2.42
N ARG A 100 -0.68 37.44 3.63
CA ARG A 100 -0.41 38.58 4.53
C ARG A 100 0.95 39.26 4.29
N THR A 101 1.96 38.45 3.96
CA THR A 101 3.35 38.93 3.89
C THR A 101 3.83 39.20 2.49
N GLY A 102 3.16 38.65 1.46
CA GLY A 102 3.63 38.63 0.09
C GLY A 102 4.84 37.71 -0.13
N GLN A 103 5.27 36.96 0.88
CA GLN A 103 6.43 36.05 0.78
C GLN A 103 5.96 34.61 0.53
N PRO A 104 6.28 34.06 -0.65
CA PRO A 104 5.94 32.66 -0.94
C PRO A 104 6.90 31.68 -0.24
N TYR A 105 6.40 30.48 0.06
CA TYR A 105 7.17 29.38 0.61
C TYR A 105 7.21 28.21 -0.38
N ASP A 106 8.41 27.78 -0.77
CA ASP A 106 8.62 26.65 -1.66
C ASP A 106 8.91 25.38 -0.85
N LEU A 107 7.95 24.45 -0.82
CA LEU A 107 8.09 23.15 -0.16
C LEU A 107 8.72 22.07 -1.04
N SER A 108 9.07 22.35 -2.30
CA SER A 108 9.64 21.35 -3.21
C SER A 108 10.97 20.77 -2.70
N LYS A 109 11.72 21.59 -1.97
CA LYS A 109 12.99 21.19 -1.35
C LYS A 109 12.85 20.53 0.01
N MET A 110 11.69 20.64 0.65
CA MET A 110 11.44 20.05 1.96
C MET A 110 11.43 18.53 1.87
N TYR A 111 12.07 17.85 2.83
CA TYR A 111 12.00 16.41 2.95
C TYR A 111 10.73 16.02 3.72
N ILE A 112 9.62 15.93 2.99
CA ILE A 112 8.31 15.52 3.51
C ILE A 112 7.79 14.34 2.70
N GLY A 113 7.46 13.24 3.36
CA GLY A 113 6.99 12.03 2.69
C GLY A 113 6.92 10.81 3.60
N THR A 114 6.66 9.66 2.99
CA THR A 114 6.82 8.38 3.68
C THR A 114 8.30 8.06 3.89
N VAL A 115 8.58 7.22 4.88
CA VAL A 115 9.97 6.80 5.16
C VAL A 115 10.65 6.23 3.92
N HIS A 116 9.94 5.40 3.14
CA HIS A 116 10.49 4.77 1.93
C HIS A 116 10.79 5.80 0.84
N SER A 117 9.87 6.74 0.59
CA SER A 117 10.10 7.82 -0.39
C SER A 117 11.27 8.72 0.02
N LEU A 118 11.40 9.00 1.32
CA LEU A 118 12.51 9.78 1.86
C LEU A 118 13.84 9.02 1.81
N CYS A 119 13.86 7.72 2.08
CA CYS A 119 15.05 6.88 1.90
C CYS A 119 15.54 6.89 0.45
N ASN A 120 14.62 6.75 -0.52
CA ASN A 120 14.97 6.83 -1.94
C ASN A 120 15.54 8.23 -2.30
N ARG A 121 14.93 9.29 -1.78
CA ARG A 121 15.42 10.66 -1.97
C ARG A 121 16.81 10.86 -1.37
N LEU A 122 17.10 10.37 -0.16
CA LEU A 122 18.41 10.45 0.47
C LEU A 122 19.50 9.77 -0.38
N LEU A 123 19.18 8.64 -1.04
CA LEU A 123 20.12 7.92 -1.91
C LEU A 123 20.39 8.64 -3.24
N THR A 124 19.44 9.44 -3.73
CA THR A 124 19.51 10.13 -5.02
C THR A 124 19.92 11.58 -4.92
N ASP A 125 19.80 12.20 -3.74
CA ASP A 125 20.15 13.61 -3.54
C ASP A 125 21.66 13.81 -3.48
N ARG A 126 22.13 14.80 -4.25
CA ARG A 126 23.55 15.19 -4.32
C ARG A 126 24.11 15.72 -2.99
N ALA A 127 23.25 16.21 -2.11
CA ALA A 127 23.67 16.65 -0.78
C ALA A 127 24.35 15.52 0.02
N PHE A 128 23.96 14.27 -0.22
CA PHE A 128 24.50 13.08 0.45
C PHE A 128 25.57 12.33 -0.36
N SER A 129 25.93 12.81 -1.54
CA SER A 129 26.93 12.15 -2.42
C SER A 129 27.79 13.16 -3.17
N PRO A 130 28.44 14.13 -2.51
CA PRO A 130 29.33 15.06 -3.18
C PRO A 130 30.53 14.29 -3.77
N GLY A 131 30.70 14.36 -5.09
CA GLY A 131 31.84 13.76 -5.79
C GLY A 131 31.68 12.32 -6.25
N ARG A 132 30.60 11.63 -5.97
CA ARG A 132 30.29 10.34 -6.63
C ARG A 132 29.69 10.60 -8.02
N GLN A 133 30.20 9.85 -9.01
CA GLN A 133 29.44 9.63 -10.24
C GLN A 133 28.02 9.20 -9.82
N ARG A 134 26.98 9.72 -10.51
CA ARG A 134 25.58 9.38 -10.24
C ARG A 134 25.47 7.90 -9.92
N SER A 135 25.24 7.56 -8.68
CA SER A 135 24.74 6.23 -8.34
C SER A 135 23.38 6.15 -9.05
N GLN A 136 23.24 5.19 -9.94
CA GLN A 136 21.96 4.95 -10.56
C GLN A 136 20.97 4.75 -9.41
N SER A 137 19.82 5.45 -9.45
CA SER A 137 18.76 5.24 -8.46
C SER A 137 18.50 3.75 -8.34
N PRO A 138 18.45 3.20 -7.13
CA PRO A 138 18.12 1.80 -6.97
C PRO A 138 16.72 1.53 -7.56
N VAL A 139 16.56 0.43 -8.25
CA VAL A 139 15.25 -0.04 -8.70
C VAL A 139 14.56 -0.65 -7.50
N VAL A 140 13.58 0.04 -6.96
CA VAL A 140 12.87 -0.40 -5.76
C VAL A 140 11.83 -1.45 -6.15
N MET A 141 11.90 -2.61 -5.53
CA MET A 141 10.89 -3.66 -5.61
C MET A 141 9.91 -3.52 -4.44
N ASP A 142 8.64 -3.56 -4.75
CA ASP A 142 7.62 -3.68 -3.72
C ASP A 142 7.46 -5.14 -3.22
N ALA A 143 6.53 -5.36 -2.29
CA ALA A 143 6.34 -6.66 -1.68
C ALA A 143 5.89 -7.75 -2.68
N LEU A 144 5.13 -7.38 -3.71
CA LEU A 144 4.66 -8.32 -4.73
C LEU A 144 5.78 -8.66 -5.72
N GLU A 145 6.56 -7.66 -6.15
CA GLU A 145 7.73 -7.86 -7.00
C GLU A 145 8.80 -8.72 -6.30
N GLN A 146 9.05 -8.46 -4.99
CA GLN A 146 9.91 -9.28 -4.16
C GLN A 146 9.41 -10.72 -4.08
N TYR A 147 8.09 -10.90 -3.87
CA TYR A 147 7.48 -12.23 -3.89
C TYR A 147 7.72 -12.94 -5.23
N PHE A 148 7.46 -12.30 -6.37
CA PHE A 148 7.69 -12.89 -7.68
C PHE A 148 9.17 -13.18 -7.94
N HIS A 149 10.08 -12.32 -7.48
CA HIS A 149 11.52 -12.56 -7.59
C HIS A 149 11.90 -13.88 -6.87
N LEU A 150 11.45 -14.05 -5.64
CA LEU A 150 11.69 -15.25 -4.84
C LEU A 150 10.89 -16.48 -5.36
N TYR A 151 9.74 -16.28 -5.98
CA TYR A 151 8.90 -17.37 -6.47
C TYR A 151 9.40 -17.99 -7.78
N ARG A 152 10.19 -17.29 -8.59
CA ARG A 152 10.70 -17.77 -9.88
C ARG A 152 11.60 -19.00 -9.71
N LYS A 153 11.40 -20.03 -10.55
CA LYS A 153 12.26 -21.24 -10.56
C LYS A 153 13.73 -20.88 -10.76
N ARG A 154 14.03 -19.82 -11.50
CA ARG A 154 15.40 -19.34 -11.74
C ARG A 154 16.10 -18.99 -10.44
N PHE A 155 15.47 -18.23 -9.54
CA PHE A 155 16.06 -17.88 -8.23
C PHE A 155 16.49 -19.13 -7.48
N TRP A 156 15.63 -20.14 -7.37
CA TRP A 156 15.91 -21.39 -6.66
C TRP A 156 17.04 -22.17 -7.32
N ARG A 157 17.00 -22.35 -8.64
CA ARG A 157 18.05 -23.06 -9.37
C ARG A 157 19.42 -22.38 -9.18
N ASP A 158 19.47 -21.05 -9.32
CA ASP A 158 20.71 -20.27 -9.23
C ASP A 158 21.22 -20.28 -7.77
N ALA A 159 20.32 -20.24 -6.76
CA ALA A 159 20.65 -20.34 -5.34
C ALA A 159 21.19 -21.73 -4.97
N LEU A 160 20.51 -22.81 -5.37
CA LEU A 160 20.95 -24.18 -5.06
C LEU A 160 22.30 -24.49 -5.68
N ALA A 161 22.52 -24.06 -6.93
CA ALA A 161 23.80 -24.22 -7.61
C ALA A 161 24.93 -23.43 -6.87
N ALA A 162 24.67 -22.18 -6.47
CA ALA A 162 25.64 -21.35 -5.75
C ALA A 162 25.98 -21.89 -4.34
N LEU A 163 25.04 -22.58 -3.72
CA LEU A 163 25.19 -23.16 -2.38
C LEU A 163 25.68 -24.62 -2.40
N ASN A 164 25.87 -25.21 -3.59
CA ASN A 164 26.22 -26.62 -3.79
C ASN A 164 25.22 -27.59 -3.12
N ILE A 165 23.92 -27.30 -3.25
CA ILE A 165 22.82 -28.12 -2.73
C ILE A 165 22.32 -29.00 -3.87
N GLU A 166 22.41 -30.32 -3.71
CA GLU A 166 22.02 -31.31 -4.71
C GLU A 166 20.58 -31.85 -4.49
N ASP A 167 19.93 -31.44 -3.39
CA ASP A 167 18.56 -31.87 -3.05
C ASP A 167 17.55 -31.39 -4.09
N GLU A 168 16.49 -32.17 -4.29
CA GLU A 168 15.37 -31.77 -5.14
C GLU A 168 14.66 -30.51 -4.59
N LEU A 169 14.17 -29.67 -5.48
CA LEU A 169 13.58 -28.38 -5.12
C LEU A 169 12.41 -28.54 -4.14
N GLU A 170 11.60 -29.57 -4.29
CA GLU A 170 10.48 -29.89 -3.41
C GLU A 170 10.94 -30.22 -1.98
N ASP A 171 12.05 -30.93 -1.83
CA ASP A 171 12.63 -31.28 -0.52
C ASP A 171 13.18 -30.04 0.19
N VAL A 172 13.88 -29.19 -0.55
CA VAL A 172 14.36 -27.89 -0.03
C VAL A 172 13.19 -27.01 0.42
N GLN A 173 12.13 -26.95 -0.37
CA GLN A 173 10.93 -26.18 0.00
C GLN A 173 10.21 -26.78 1.21
N ALA A 174 10.18 -28.10 1.35
CA ALA A 174 9.61 -28.79 2.51
C ALA A 174 10.41 -28.47 3.78
N GLN A 175 11.74 -28.50 3.70
CA GLN A 175 12.62 -28.13 4.81
C GLN A 175 12.38 -26.68 5.26
N ILE A 176 12.31 -25.73 4.31
CA ILE A 176 12.00 -24.33 4.63
C ILE A 176 10.61 -24.17 5.26
N ASN A 177 9.61 -24.86 4.71
CA ASN A 177 8.26 -24.84 5.26
C ASN A 177 8.18 -25.36 6.69
N GLN A 178 9.02 -26.32 7.06
CA GLN A 178 9.12 -26.83 8.42
C GLN A 178 9.58 -25.75 9.41
N VAL A 179 10.57 -24.92 9.03
CA VAL A 179 11.05 -23.77 9.81
C VAL A 179 9.90 -22.81 10.17
N PHE A 180 8.98 -22.60 9.21
CA PHE A 180 7.82 -21.72 9.41
C PHE A 180 6.58 -22.46 9.97
N GLY A 181 6.73 -23.66 10.52
CA GLY A 181 5.64 -24.42 11.15
C GLY A 181 4.66 -25.07 10.17
N ASN A 182 4.93 -25.03 8.86
CA ASN A 182 4.12 -25.64 7.82
C ASN A 182 4.55 -27.11 7.59
N LYS A 183 4.42 -27.95 8.62
CA LYS A 183 4.81 -29.38 8.56
C LYS A 183 4.14 -30.11 7.38
N ASN A 184 4.88 -31.00 6.75
CA ASN A 184 4.41 -31.84 5.62
C ASN A 184 3.92 -31.03 4.39
N SER A 185 4.48 -29.87 4.13
CA SER A 185 4.15 -29.05 2.96
C SER A 185 5.41 -28.76 2.13
N SER A 186 5.41 -29.11 0.86
CA SER A 186 6.41 -28.72 -0.14
C SER A 186 5.99 -27.47 -0.93
N SER A 187 5.03 -26.70 -0.44
CA SER A 187 4.49 -25.54 -1.14
C SER A 187 5.53 -24.43 -1.29
N ARG A 188 5.95 -24.14 -2.52
CA ARG A 188 6.83 -23.02 -2.85
C ARG A 188 6.27 -21.69 -2.35
N HIS A 189 4.96 -21.49 -2.48
CA HIS A 189 4.30 -20.29 -2.00
C HIS A 189 4.53 -20.05 -0.51
N LYS A 190 4.29 -21.06 0.32
CA LYS A 190 4.47 -20.93 1.78
C LYS A 190 5.93 -20.69 2.13
N ALA A 191 6.86 -21.39 1.47
CA ALA A 191 8.30 -21.18 1.67
C ALA A 191 8.71 -19.75 1.29
N VAL A 192 8.24 -19.22 0.16
CA VAL A 192 8.53 -17.86 -0.29
C VAL A 192 7.96 -16.81 0.66
N VAL A 193 6.72 -16.94 1.10
CA VAL A 193 6.10 -16.01 2.07
C VAL A 193 6.86 -16.00 3.40
N GLY A 194 7.28 -17.18 3.87
CA GLY A 194 8.09 -17.29 5.08
C GLY A 194 9.47 -16.62 4.92
N LEU A 195 10.17 -16.92 3.83
CA LEU A 195 11.49 -16.33 3.54
C LEU A 195 11.40 -14.82 3.35
N GLN A 196 10.42 -14.32 2.61
CA GLN A 196 10.22 -12.89 2.40
C GLN A 196 10.05 -12.16 3.74
N SER A 197 9.19 -12.67 4.61
CA SER A 197 8.97 -12.09 5.93
C SER A 197 10.23 -12.12 6.79
N LEU A 198 11.00 -13.21 6.74
CA LEU A 198 12.25 -13.37 7.49
C LEU A 198 13.35 -12.43 6.97
N PHE A 199 13.51 -12.34 5.63
CA PHE A 199 14.53 -11.48 5.00
C PHE A 199 14.25 -10.00 5.28
N ASN A 200 13.00 -9.58 5.18
CA ASN A 200 12.60 -8.23 5.52
C ASN A 200 12.91 -7.93 7.00
N ARG A 201 12.55 -8.84 7.91
CA ARG A 201 12.82 -8.67 9.33
C ARG A 201 14.32 -8.56 9.64
N PHE A 202 15.16 -9.37 9.03
CA PHE A 202 16.62 -9.25 9.19
C PHE A 202 17.16 -7.90 8.69
N SER A 203 16.66 -7.42 7.56
CA SER A 203 17.04 -6.12 6.99
C SER A 203 16.61 -4.97 7.88
N GLU A 204 15.37 -5.01 8.41
CA GLU A 204 14.78 -3.99 9.27
C GLU A 204 15.44 -3.89 10.64
N GLU A 205 15.98 -4.99 11.14
CA GLU A 205 16.81 -5.02 12.35
C GLU A 205 18.29 -4.66 12.07
N ASN A 206 18.63 -4.37 10.81
CA ASN A 206 20.01 -4.09 10.35
C ASN A 206 20.97 -5.24 10.63
N LEU A 207 20.52 -6.47 10.50
CA LEU A 207 21.34 -7.66 10.72
C LEU A 207 22.05 -8.07 9.43
N ASP A 208 23.37 -8.27 9.51
CA ASP A 208 24.15 -8.74 8.37
C ASP A 208 24.11 -10.27 8.27
N PRO A 209 24.00 -10.86 7.06
CA PRO A 209 23.94 -12.32 6.92
C PRO A 209 25.16 -13.05 7.49
N LEU A 210 26.35 -12.48 7.38
CA LEU A 210 27.57 -13.11 7.90
C LEU A 210 27.59 -13.12 9.42
N ASP A 211 27.16 -12.02 10.05
CA ASP A 211 27.04 -11.92 11.50
C ASP A 211 25.95 -12.87 12.02
N LEU A 212 24.83 -12.98 11.29
CA LEU A 212 23.77 -13.92 11.61
C LEU A 212 24.24 -15.37 11.58
N MET A 213 24.94 -15.77 10.50
CA MET A 213 25.48 -17.12 10.38
C MET A 213 26.51 -17.43 11.48
N ALA A 214 27.35 -16.45 11.86
CA ALA A 214 28.33 -16.61 12.92
C ALA A 214 27.71 -16.76 14.31
N LYS A 215 26.56 -16.15 14.56
CA LYS A 215 25.83 -16.18 15.85
C LYS A 215 24.74 -17.25 15.90
N ASN A 216 24.43 -17.88 14.76
CA ASN A 216 23.34 -18.84 14.69
C ASN A 216 23.64 -20.11 15.48
N THR A 217 22.74 -20.46 16.40
CA THR A 217 22.77 -21.72 17.15
C THR A 217 21.61 -22.67 16.80
N ASN A 218 20.73 -22.22 15.88
CA ASN A 218 19.60 -23.02 15.43
C ASN A 218 19.89 -23.61 14.04
N PRO A 219 20.15 -24.93 13.91
CA PRO A 219 20.46 -25.55 12.61
C PRO A 219 19.35 -25.40 11.56
N GLU A 220 18.10 -25.23 11.97
CA GLU A 220 16.96 -25.03 11.05
C GLU A 220 17.08 -23.70 10.29
N LEU A 221 17.81 -22.71 10.83
CA LEU A 221 18.02 -21.41 10.18
C LEU A 221 19.20 -21.40 9.20
N ASP A 222 20.06 -22.41 9.17
CA ASP A 222 21.26 -22.40 8.32
C ASP A 222 20.94 -22.20 6.83
N LEU A 223 19.94 -22.92 6.32
CA LEU A 223 19.52 -22.80 4.93
C LEU A 223 18.84 -21.44 4.65
N PRO A 224 17.86 -20.97 5.43
CA PRO A 224 17.31 -19.62 5.29
C PRO A 224 18.35 -18.50 5.31
N LEU A 225 19.37 -18.57 6.17
CA LEU A 225 20.45 -17.58 6.26
C LEU A 225 21.35 -17.58 5.01
N LYS A 226 21.69 -18.75 4.48
CA LYS A 226 22.44 -18.89 3.23
C LYS A 226 21.62 -18.33 2.04
N LEU A 227 20.33 -18.62 2.00
CA LEU A 227 19.43 -18.05 0.99
C LEU A 227 19.30 -16.53 1.12
N TYR A 228 19.28 -15.98 2.32
CA TYR A 228 19.28 -14.53 2.55
C TYR A 228 20.58 -13.87 2.04
N ALA A 229 21.71 -14.47 2.31
CA ALA A 229 22.99 -13.99 1.77
C ALA A 229 23.02 -14.02 0.23
N HIS A 230 22.56 -15.12 -0.38
CA HIS A 230 22.45 -15.26 -1.83
C HIS A 230 21.47 -14.21 -2.41
N TYR A 231 20.29 -14.05 -1.82
CA TYR A 231 19.31 -13.05 -2.23
C TYR A 231 19.95 -11.65 -2.30
N ARG A 232 20.62 -11.21 -1.25
CA ARG A 232 21.25 -9.88 -1.19
C ARG A 232 22.35 -9.69 -2.24
N THR A 233 23.10 -10.72 -2.56
CA THR A 233 24.20 -10.62 -3.54
C THR A 233 23.70 -10.64 -4.99
N THR A 234 22.54 -11.24 -5.26
CA THR A 234 22.01 -11.41 -6.62
C THR A 234 21.07 -10.30 -7.08
N LEU A 235 20.64 -9.42 -6.19
CA LEU A 235 19.74 -8.31 -6.53
C LEU A 235 20.36 -7.27 -7.48
N GLY A 236 21.69 -7.13 -7.49
CA GLY A 236 22.39 -6.14 -8.31
C GLY A 236 22.00 -4.70 -7.95
N GLN A 237 21.29 -4.01 -8.83
CA GLN A 237 20.79 -2.65 -8.61
C GLN A 237 19.35 -2.61 -8.00
N GLN A 238 18.71 -3.76 -7.88
CA GLN A 238 17.39 -3.86 -7.27
C GLN A 238 17.52 -3.86 -5.75
N VAL A 239 16.56 -3.27 -5.08
CA VAL A 239 16.43 -3.31 -3.61
C VAL A 239 14.95 -3.49 -3.25
N ASP A 240 14.66 -4.29 -2.24
CA ASP A 240 13.35 -4.28 -1.62
C ASP A 240 13.19 -3.09 -0.66
N LEU A 241 11.99 -2.87 -0.14
CA LEU A 241 11.70 -1.74 0.74
C LEU A 241 12.52 -1.76 2.04
N SER A 242 12.84 -2.93 2.58
CA SER A 242 13.62 -3.06 3.81
C SER A 242 15.12 -2.81 3.55
N LEU A 243 15.63 -3.31 2.44
CA LEU A 243 17.02 -3.04 1.99
C LEU A 243 17.22 -1.58 1.57
N LEU A 244 16.20 -0.93 1.01
CA LEU A 244 16.22 0.51 0.70
C LEU A 244 16.50 1.35 1.95
N GLN A 245 15.82 1.05 3.06
CA GLN A 245 16.03 1.73 4.34
C GLN A 245 17.45 1.48 4.87
N GLN A 246 17.94 0.24 4.77
CA GLN A 246 19.30 -0.11 5.17
C GLN A 246 20.35 0.62 4.34
N ALA A 247 20.15 0.73 3.01
CA ALA A 247 21.04 1.47 2.12
C ALA A 247 21.05 2.97 2.47
N ALA A 248 19.89 3.56 2.72
CA ALA A 248 19.78 4.96 3.12
C ALA A 248 20.52 5.22 4.45
N TYR A 249 20.30 4.38 5.46
CA TYR A 249 21.01 4.49 6.74
C TYR A 249 22.53 4.40 6.56
N ARG A 250 23.04 3.41 5.80
CA ARG A 250 24.49 3.26 5.55
C ARG A 250 25.06 4.48 4.85
N THR A 251 24.35 5.04 3.89
CA THR A 251 24.78 6.26 3.19
C THR A 251 24.87 7.43 4.15
N VAL A 252 23.83 7.67 4.97
CA VAL A 252 23.80 8.73 5.96
C VAL A 252 24.89 8.53 7.03
N ALA A 253 25.04 7.33 7.55
CA ALA A 253 26.03 7.01 8.60
C ALA A 253 27.48 7.15 8.13
N THR A 254 27.77 7.02 6.82
CA THR A 254 29.10 7.19 6.25
C THR A 254 29.38 8.61 5.75
N PHE A 255 28.39 9.48 5.71
CA PHE A 255 28.53 10.87 5.25
C PHE A 255 28.76 11.79 6.45
N PRO A 256 29.96 12.42 6.59
CA PRO A 256 30.34 13.16 7.81
C PRO A 256 29.42 14.30 8.18
N ASP A 257 28.85 14.99 7.17
CA ASP A 257 28.03 16.19 7.37
C ASP A 257 26.52 15.88 7.39
N ALA A 258 26.11 14.61 7.30
CA ALA A 258 24.68 14.25 7.25
C ALA A 258 23.89 14.77 8.45
N SER A 259 24.49 14.70 9.63
CA SER A 259 23.88 15.15 10.89
C SER A 259 23.64 16.66 10.98
N ALA A 260 24.31 17.46 10.12
CA ALA A 260 24.20 18.92 10.10
C ALA A 260 23.23 19.44 9.01
N LEU A 261 22.78 18.57 8.09
CA LEU A 261 21.91 18.97 6.98
C LEU A 261 20.51 19.37 7.42
N PHE A 262 19.98 18.69 8.43
CA PHE A 262 18.65 18.99 8.96
C PHE A 262 18.74 19.65 10.33
N LYS A 263 18.12 20.82 10.45
CA LYS A 263 17.96 21.47 11.75
C LYS A 263 16.87 20.84 12.60
N HIS A 264 15.84 20.27 11.96
CA HIS A 264 14.75 19.59 12.64
C HIS A 264 14.39 18.29 11.93
N VAL A 265 14.30 17.21 12.70
CA VAL A 265 13.78 15.91 12.28
C VAL A 265 12.46 15.69 12.98
N ILE A 266 11.37 15.56 12.24
CA ILE A 266 10.00 15.39 12.75
C ILE A 266 9.46 14.05 12.25
N VAL A 267 9.02 13.17 13.16
CA VAL A 267 8.52 11.84 12.81
C VAL A 267 7.14 11.64 13.40
N ASP A 268 6.17 11.45 12.51
CA ASP A 268 4.80 11.08 12.87
C ASP A 268 4.64 9.56 12.98
N GLU A 269 3.68 9.10 13.80
CA GLU A 269 3.37 7.68 14.06
C GLU A 269 4.62 6.87 14.45
N TYR A 270 5.47 7.42 15.32
CA TYR A 270 6.78 6.84 15.69
C TYR A 270 6.69 5.44 16.31
N GLN A 271 5.55 5.05 16.88
CA GLN A 271 5.32 3.71 17.43
C GLN A 271 5.36 2.60 16.38
N ASP A 272 5.28 2.96 15.09
CA ASP A 272 5.38 2.03 13.97
C ASP A 272 6.79 1.97 13.34
N THR A 273 7.75 2.61 13.98
CA THR A 273 9.16 2.67 13.53
C THR A 273 9.86 1.34 13.79
N ASN A 274 10.58 0.82 12.80
CA ASN A 274 11.50 -0.32 12.97
C ASN A 274 12.90 0.13 13.40
N ALA A 275 13.79 -0.81 13.71
CA ALA A 275 15.10 -0.51 14.27
C ALA A 275 16.01 0.28 13.31
N ILE A 276 15.96 -0.01 11.99
CA ILE A 276 16.80 0.71 11.01
C ILE A 276 16.30 2.14 10.78
N GLN A 277 15.00 2.36 10.82
CA GLN A 277 14.42 3.69 10.73
C GLN A 277 14.80 4.56 11.94
N GLU A 278 14.72 4.01 13.15
CA GLU A 278 15.17 4.70 14.36
C GLU A 278 16.62 5.16 14.23
N LYS A 279 17.53 4.25 13.82
CA LYS A 279 18.95 4.57 13.58
C LYS A 279 19.13 5.68 12.55
N LEU A 280 18.35 5.64 11.47
CA LEU A 280 18.36 6.68 10.42
C LEU A 280 17.94 8.05 10.99
N TYR A 281 16.85 8.11 11.73
CA TYR A 281 16.38 9.37 12.31
C TYR A 281 17.39 10.00 13.27
N PHE A 282 17.98 9.20 14.16
CA PHE A 282 19.02 9.70 15.03
C PHE A 282 20.29 10.13 14.30
N ALA A 283 20.69 9.41 13.24
CA ALA A 283 21.83 9.80 12.42
C ALA A 283 21.61 11.15 11.69
N LEU A 284 20.37 11.48 11.33
CA LEU A 284 20.00 12.77 10.75
C LEU A 284 19.80 13.89 11.78
N SER A 285 19.75 13.57 13.08
CA SER A 285 19.38 14.51 14.16
C SER A 285 20.59 15.05 14.92
N GLY A 286 21.74 15.26 14.26
CA GLY A 286 22.95 15.72 14.94
C GLY A 286 22.85 17.09 15.61
N CYS A 287 21.90 17.93 15.20
CA CYS A 287 21.57 19.19 15.88
C CYS A 287 20.77 19.00 17.19
N GLY A 288 20.39 17.77 17.54
CA GLY A 288 19.62 17.47 18.75
C GLY A 288 18.11 17.77 18.66
N ASN A 289 17.62 18.32 17.58
CA ASN A 289 16.21 18.73 17.42
C ASN A 289 15.37 17.64 16.74
N ILE A 290 15.16 16.54 17.43
CA ILE A 290 14.25 15.47 17.00
C ILE A 290 12.89 15.61 17.70
N CYS A 291 11.80 15.61 16.94
CA CYS A 291 10.44 15.60 17.44
C CYS A 291 9.75 14.30 17.00
N VAL A 292 9.36 13.49 17.95
CA VAL A 292 8.58 12.27 17.67
C VAL A 292 7.18 12.40 18.25
N VAL A 293 6.19 11.97 17.48
CA VAL A 293 4.81 11.89 17.95
C VAL A 293 4.25 10.50 17.70
N GLY A 294 3.44 10.01 18.63
CA GLY A 294 2.85 8.69 18.52
C GLY A 294 1.94 8.31 19.67
N ASP A 295 1.44 7.10 19.56
CA ASP A 295 0.64 6.40 20.58
C ASP A 295 1.01 4.92 20.61
N ASP A 296 1.73 4.48 21.62
CA ASP A 296 2.15 3.08 21.80
C ASP A 296 0.97 2.10 21.84
N GLU A 297 -0.22 2.56 22.25
CA GLU A 297 -1.44 1.75 22.24
C GLU A 297 -2.03 1.58 20.84
N GLN A 298 -1.56 2.35 19.82
CA GLN A 298 -1.91 2.20 18.41
C GLN A 298 -0.83 1.49 17.59
N ALA A 299 0.19 0.87 18.20
CA ALA A 299 1.22 0.11 17.52
C ALA A 299 0.63 -1.22 16.98
N LEU A 300 0.47 -1.33 15.66
CA LEU A 300 -0.14 -2.49 15.01
C LEU A 300 0.77 -3.21 14.02
N TYR A 301 1.92 -2.64 13.64
CA TYR A 301 2.73 -3.11 12.52
C TYR A 301 3.96 -3.93 12.95
N ARG A 302 3.90 -4.62 14.11
CA ARG A 302 4.95 -5.54 14.56
C ARG A 302 5.27 -6.59 13.49
N PHE A 303 4.24 -7.12 12.81
CA PHE A 303 4.42 -8.10 11.74
C PHE A 303 5.14 -7.54 10.50
N ARG A 304 5.30 -6.21 10.40
CA ARG A 304 6.12 -5.47 9.43
C ARG A 304 7.41 -4.94 10.06
N GLY A 305 7.88 -5.53 11.12
CA GLY A 305 9.13 -5.13 11.77
C GLY A 305 9.06 -3.94 12.72
N ALA A 306 7.89 -3.30 12.88
CA ALA A 306 7.76 -2.21 13.84
C ALA A 306 8.06 -2.67 15.26
N THR A 307 8.75 -1.82 16.01
CA THR A 307 9.21 -2.09 17.37
C THR A 307 8.67 -1.00 18.29
N VAL A 308 7.58 -1.29 18.99
CA VAL A 308 6.92 -0.32 19.90
C VAL A 308 7.85 0.19 21.00
N GLU A 309 8.83 -0.61 21.36
CA GLU A 309 9.88 -0.27 22.32
C GLU A 309 10.67 0.97 21.92
N ASN A 310 10.85 1.25 20.65
CA ASN A 310 11.49 2.48 20.16
C ASN A 310 10.77 3.72 20.68
N PHE A 311 9.44 3.68 20.71
CA PHE A 311 8.64 4.78 21.21
C PHE A 311 8.53 4.80 22.75
N VAL A 312 8.29 3.65 23.37
CA VAL A 312 8.18 3.53 24.84
C VAL A 312 9.48 3.93 25.53
N GLN A 313 10.62 3.57 24.93
CA GLN A 313 11.98 3.84 25.45
C GLN A 313 12.63 5.07 24.79
N PHE A 314 11.88 5.91 24.10
CA PHE A 314 12.45 7.06 23.39
C PHE A 314 13.33 7.98 24.28
N PRO A 315 12.99 8.24 25.55
CA PRO A 315 13.91 9.00 26.43
C PRO A 315 15.29 8.35 26.58
N ASP A 316 15.36 7.03 26.76
CA ASP A 316 16.61 6.29 26.87
C ASP A 316 17.38 6.31 25.55
N ARG A 317 16.67 6.24 24.42
CA ARG A 317 17.25 6.34 23.08
C ARG A 317 17.85 7.72 22.83
N CYS A 318 17.14 8.81 23.21
CA CYS A 318 17.71 10.16 23.14
C CYS A 318 18.99 10.29 23.95
N HIS A 319 19.02 9.73 25.16
CA HIS A 319 20.24 9.73 25.97
C HIS A 319 21.35 8.92 25.30
N GLN A 320 21.04 7.76 24.75
CA GLN A 320 22.02 6.88 24.08
C GLN A 320 22.63 7.52 22.84
N TYR A 321 21.82 8.11 21.96
CA TYR A 321 22.27 8.61 20.66
C TYR A 321 22.73 10.08 20.67
N LEU A 322 22.09 10.93 21.48
CA LEU A 322 22.27 12.39 21.46
C LEU A 322 22.87 12.93 22.77
N GLN A 323 22.92 12.13 23.83
CA GLN A 323 23.30 12.57 25.19
C GLN A 323 22.38 13.68 25.73
N LEU A 324 21.13 13.72 25.27
CA LEU A 324 20.11 14.70 25.64
C LEU A 324 18.87 14.00 26.24
N SER A 325 18.15 14.71 27.08
CA SER A 325 16.85 14.28 27.59
C SER A 325 15.73 14.98 26.84
N PRO A 326 14.69 14.27 26.38
CA PRO A 326 13.59 14.90 25.65
C PRO A 326 12.62 15.64 26.58
N THR A 327 12.07 16.75 26.10
CA THR A 327 10.89 17.37 26.70
C THR A 327 9.68 16.50 26.38
N ARG A 328 9.03 15.94 27.40
CA ARG A 328 7.81 15.16 27.25
C ARG A 328 6.57 16.03 27.34
N ILE A 329 5.69 15.97 26.36
CA ILE A 329 4.37 16.62 26.34
C ILE A 329 3.30 15.57 26.03
N ALA A 330 2.24 15.50 26.84
CA ALA A 330 1.11 14.62 26.60
C ALA A 330 -0.06 15.39 25.98
N LEU A 331 -0.52 14.97 24.80
CA LEU A 331 -1.73 15.48 24.16
C LEU A 331 -2.92 14.62 24.62
N SER A 332 -3.50 14.97 25.76
CA SER A 332 -4.48 14.11 26.47
C SER A 332 -5.93 14.39 26.08
N THR A 333 -6.24 15.49 25.38
CA THR A 333 -7.63 15.84 25.05
C THR A 333 -8.04 15.17 23.73
N ASN A 334 -9.04 14.30 23.77
CA ASN A 334 -9.64 13.71 22.59
C ASN A 334 -10.77 14.59 22.06
N TYR A 335 -10.62 15.11 20.85
CA TYR A 335 -11.61 15.95 20.14
C TYR A 335 -12.51 15.17 19.17
N ARG A 336 -12.22 13.89 18.97
CA ARG A 336 -12.90 13.02 18.00
C ARG A 336 -14.18 12.41 18.54
N SER A 337 -14.08 11.75 19.70
CA SER A 337 -15.06 10.80 20.19
C SER A 337 -15.88 11.35 21.35
N ARG A 338 -17.11 10.88 21.47
CA ARG A 338 -17.96 11.12 22.64
C ARG A 338 -17.34 10.49 23.89
N LYS A 339 -17.67 11.07 25.05
CA LYS A 339 -17.11 10.65 26.34
C LYS A 339 -17.23 9.15 26.61
N GLY A 340 -18.41 8.54 26.35
CA GLY A 340 -18.62 7.11 26.58
C GLY A 340 -17.70 6.22 25.74
N VAL A 341 -17.34 6.61 24.53
CA VAL A 341 -16.37 5.88 23.68
C VAL A 341 -14.96 5.99 24.26
N VAL A 342 -14.55 7.21 24.66
CA VAL A 342 -13.22 7.45 25.25
C VAL A 342 -13.04 6.68 26.55
N ASP A 343 -14.01 6.74 27.45
CA ASP A 343 -14.00 6.02 28.73
C ASP A 343 -13.93 4.50 28.51
N PHE A 344 -14.63 4.00 27.49
CA PHE A 344 -14.66 2.57 27.18
C PHE A 344 -13.30 2.06 26.71
N TYR A 345 -12.69 2.66 25.67
CA TYR A 345 -11.41 2.15 25.18
C TYR A 345 -10.25 2.40 26.15
N THR A 346 -10.30 3.49 26.92
CA THR A 346 -9.30 3.73 27.96
C THR A 346 -9.41 2.68 29.06
N GLY A 347 -10.63 2.41 29.54
CA GLY A 347 -10.88 1.36 30.54
C GLY A 347 -10.55 -0.05 30.04
N PHE A 348 -10.66 -0.30 28.71
CA PHE A 348 -10.30 -1.57 28.09
C PHE A 348 -8.80 -1.84 28.25
N MET A 349 -7.94 -0.86 28.04
CA MET A 349 -6.48 -1.00 28.17
C MET A 349 -6.02 -1.25 29.61
N GLU A 350 -6.81 -0.85 30.62
CA GLU A 350 -6.49 -1.08 32.03
C GLU A 350 -6.76 -2.53 32.51
N VAL A 351 -7.39 -3.36 31.69
CA VAL A 351 -7.73 -4.75 32.07
C VAL A 351 -6.50 -5.65 32.16
N VAL A 352 -5.46 -5.36 31.38
CA VAL A 352 -4.23 -6.17 31.29
C VAL A 352 -3.10 -5.55 32.11
N ASN A 353 -2.27 -6.39 32.71
CA ASN A 353 -1.09 -5.93 33.43
C ASN A 353 0.09 -5.63 32.49
N TRP A 354 0.39 -4.36 32.32
CA TRP A 354 1.49 -3.85 31.50
C TRP A 354 2.82 -3.67 32.27
N LYS A 355 2.88 -3.96 33.56
CA LYS A 355 4.08 -3.75 34.35
C LYS A 355 5.20 -4.72 33.99
N ARG A 356 6.43 -4.21 34.00
CA ARG A 356 7.65 -5.00 33.84
C ARG A 356 8.10 -5.59 35.17
N GLU A 357 8.64 -6.78 35.15
CA GLU A 357 9.39 -7.34 36.26
C GLU A 357 10.68 -6.53 36.39
N GLY A 358 10.90 -5.91 37.53
CA GLY A 358 12.06 -5.04 37.77
C GLY A 358 11.79 -3.53 37.66
N GLY A 359 10.56 -3.13 37.33
CA GLY A 359 10.13 -1.72 37.31
C GLY A 359 9.81 -1.17 35.92
N GLY A 360 8.95 -0.15 35.88
CA GLY A 360 8.42 0.43 34.63
C GLY A 360 7.29 -0.37 34.00
N ALA A 361 6.93 -0.03 32.79
CA ALA A 361 5.85 -0.65 32.04
C ALA A 361 6.22 -0.90 30.57
N TYR A 362 5.47 -1.80 29.92
CA TYR A 362 5.54 -2.06 28.48
C TYR A 362 4.71 -1.05 27.66
N ARG A 363 4.09 -0.09 28.31
CA ARG A 363 3.38 1.03 27.72
C ARG A 363 3.76 2.34 28.38
N ILE A 364 3.43 3.45 27.74
CA ILE A 364 3.65 4.78 28.28
C ILE A 364 2.57 5.10 29.33
N GLU A 365 2.99 5.35 30.56
CA GLU A 365 2.11 5.72 31.65
C GLU A 365 1.79 7.23 31.67
N GLY A 366 0.67 7.60 32.30
CA GLY A 366 0.29 8.99 32.51
C GLY A 366 -0.21 9.75 31.28
N LYS A 367 -0.79 9.06 30.28
CA LYS A 367 -1.43 9.68 29.12
C LYS A 367 -2.68 10.47 29.49
N ASN A 368 -3.46 10.00 30.47
CA ASN A 368 -4.68 10.65 31.01
C ASN A 368 -5.64 11.15 29.93
N ILE A 369 -5.97 10.27 28.97
CA ILE A 369 -6.82 10.65 27.83
C ILE A 369 -8.24 10.99 28.33
N GLN A 370 -8.72 12.17 27.96
CA GLN A 370 -10.05 12.67 28.33
C GLN A 370 -10.79 13.18 27.10
N ALA A 371 -12.09 12.90 27.03
CA ALA A 371 -12.92 13.44 25.98
C ALA A 371 -13.12 14.95 26.13
N HIS A 372 -13.02 15.67 25.03
CA HIS A 372 -13.45 17.07 24.94
C HIS A 372 -14.98 17.18 25.04
N SER A 373 -15.70 16.21 24.48
CA SER A 373 -17.16 16.14 24.54
C SER A 373 -17.62 15.76 25.96
N LEU A 374 -18.52 16.54 26.51
CA LEU A 374 -19.16 16.28 27.81
C LEU A 374 -20.46 15.48 27.67
N ASP A 375 -20.83 15.06 26.49
CA ASP A 375 -22.06 14.28 26.20
C ASP A 375 -22.04 12.95 26.96
N ALA A 376 -23.00 12.76 27.86
CA ALA A 376 -23.13 11.62 28.74
C ALA A 376 -24.14 10.55 28.21
N ALA A 377 -24.82 10.84 27.10
CA ALA A 377 -25.76 9.86 26.53
C ALA A 377 -25.02 8.59 26.04
N PRO A 378 -25.69 7.45 25.96
CA PRO A 378 -25.08 6.20 25.52
C PRO A 378 -24.34 6.35 24.18
N ALA A 379 -23.05 6.06 24.16
CA ALA A 379 -22.21 6.12 22.98
C ALA A 379 -21.57 4.78 22.65
N VAL A 380 -21.71 3.78 23.54
CA VAL A 380 -21.30 2.39 23.35
C VAL A 380 -22.51 1.50 23.58
N VAL A 381 -22.81 0.68 22.59
CA VAL A 381 -23.92 -0.30 22.68
C VAL A 381 -23.42 -1.70 22.36
N VAL A 382 -24.09 -2.69 22.90
CA VAL A 382 -23.75 -4.09 22.70
C VAL A 382 -24.99 -4.85 22.24
N SER A 383 -24.83 -5.80 21.32
CA SER A 383 -25.91 -6.69 20.88
C SER A 383 -26.44 -7.53 22.03
N ASP A 384 -27.68 -8.00 21.92
CA ASP A 384 -28.16 -9.07 22.77
C ASP A 384 -27.27 -10.30 22.57
N SER A 385 -26.86 -10.90 23.66
CA SER A 385 -26.00 -12.10 23.61
C SER A 385 -26.85 -13.29 23.10
N GLY A 386 -26.61 -13.70 21.86
CA GLY A 386 -27.38 -14.71 21.18
C GLY A 386 -26.62 -15.50 20.13
N HIS A 387 -27.39 -16.26 19.34
CA HIS A 387 -26.84 -16.97 18.21
C HIS A 387 -26.21 -16.00 17.20
N PRO A 388 -25.11 -16.36 16.53
CA PRO A 388 -24.39 -15.43 15.62
C PRO A 388 -25.25 -14.80 14.52
N GLU A 389 -26.23 -15.53 13.97
CA GLU A 389 -27.14 -15.03 12.96
C GLU A 389 -28.12 -13.98 13.52
N ASP A 390 -28.62 -14.17 14.75
CA ASP A 390 -29.53 -13.23 15.41
C ASP A 390 -28.80 -11.92 15.72
N VAL A 391 -27.56 -12.01 16.20
CA VAL A 391 -26.69 -10.85 16.44
C VAL A 391 -26.42 -10.09 15.14
N SER A 392 -26.18 -10.81 14.04
CA SER A 392 -25.95 -10.17 12.74
C SER A 392 -27.19 -9.45 12.22
N ARG A 393 -28.39 -10.05 12.39
CA ARG A 393 -29.65 -9.40 12.02
C ARG A 393 -29.99 -8.20 12.91
N GLU A 394 -29.74 -8.28 14.21
CA GLU A 394 -29.91 -7.16 15.14
C GLU A 394 -29.03 -5.96 14.74
N ILE A 395 -27.74 -6.19 14.45
CA ILE A 395 -26.82 -5.14 14.02
C ILE A 395 -27.22 -4.58 12.65
N ALA A 396 -27.59 -5.43 11.70
CA ALA A 396 -28.06 -4.99 10.39
C ALA A 396 -29.33 -4.12 10.49
N GLY A 397 -30.27 -4.49 11.38
CA GLY A 397 -31.45 -3.69 11.70
C GLY A 397 -31.11 -2.34 12.32
N LEU A 398 -30.16 -2.29 13.26
CA LEU A 398 -29.67 -1.02 13.81
C LEU A 398 -29.06 -0.12 12.72
N ILE A 399 -28.20 -0.66 11.86
CA ILE A 399 -27.60 0.08 10.75
C ILE A 399 -28.68 0.68 9.84
N LYS A 400 -29.69 -0.13 9.46
CA LYS A 400 -30.81 0.33 8.66
C LYS A 400 -31.56 1.47 9.35
N ASN A 401 -31.86 1.33 10.63
CA ASN A 401 -32.52 2.34 11.43
C ASN A 401 -31.73 3.65 11.53
N LEU A 402 -30.40 3.59 11.67
CA LEU A 402 -29.53 4.77 11.69
C LEU A 402 -29.55 5.53 10.35
N ILE A 403 -29.55 4.81 9.24
CA ILE A 403 -29.67 5.38 7.89
C ILE A 403 -31.06 6.00 7.71
N ASP A 404 -32.13 5.28 8.02
CA ASP A 404 -33.51 5.74 7.85
C ASP A 404 -33.85 6.93 8.75
N ALA A 405 -33.26 7.00 9.94
CA ALA A 405 -33.39 8.13 10.88
C ALA A 405 -32.49 9.33 10.50
N GLY A 406 -31.74 9.27 9.39
CA GLY A 406 -30.86 10.34 8.95
C GLY A 406 -29.70 10.65 9.91
N LYS A 407 -29.28 9.66 10.72
CA LYS A 407 -28.14 9.83 11.64
C LYS A 407 -26.80 9.79 10.93
N VAL A 408 -26.76 9.18 9.75
CA VAL A 408 -25.66 9.22 8.78
C VAL A 408 -26.22 9.69 7.45
N GLN A 409 -25.42 10.36 6.66
CA GLN A 409 -25.82 10.91 5.35
C GLN A 409 -25.59 9.90 4.23
N ASP A 410 -24.61 9.05 4.41
CA ASP A 410 -24.28 7.98 3.49
C ASP A 410 -23.85 6.72 4.26
N ALA A 411 -24.05 5.57 3.65
CA ALA A 411 -23.70 4.27 4.24
C ALA A 411 -22.19 4.14 4.54
N ASN A 412 -21.32 4.85 3.80
CA ASN A 412 -19.88 4.84 4.01
C ASN A 412 -19.42 5.51 5.33
N GLN A 413 -20.31 6.20 6.03
CA GLN A 413 -20.07 6.76 7.37
C GLN A 413 -20.23 5.71 8.49
N ILE A 414 -20.61 4.48 8.16
CA ILE A 414 -20.70 3.35 9.09
C ILE A 414 -19.65 2.32 8.71
N ALA A 415 -18.62 2.10 9.56
CA ALA A 415 -17.61 1.09 9.31
C ALA A 415 -17.84 -0.17 10.16
N CYS A 416 -17.75 -1.34 9.53
CA CYS A 416 -17.74 -2.63 10.22
C CYS A 416 -16.30 -3.16 10.29
N LEU A 417 -15.77 -3.26 11.50
CA LEU A 417 -14.39 -3.64 11.75
C LEU A 417 -14.28 -5.09 12.24
N PHE A 418 -13.33 -5.82 11.67
CA PHE A 418 -13.08 -7.23 12.01
C PHE A 418 -11.58 -7.48 12.19
N PRO A 419 -11.17 -8.46 13.02
CA PRO A 419 -9.78 -8.96 12.98
C PRO A 419 -9.41 -9.55 11.60
N SER A 420 -10.41 -10.10 10.90
CA SER A 420 -10.29 -10.58 9.51
C SER A 420 -11.66 -10.53 8.83
N VAL A 421 -11.76 -9.92 7.68
CA VAL A 421 -13.01 -9.85 6.89
C VAL A 421 -13.33 -11.16 6.14
N LYS A 422 -12.43 -12.13 6.17
CA LYS A 422 -12.65 -13.48 5.58
C LYS A 422 -13.44 -14.42 6.51
N ASN A 423 -13.55 -14.06 7.77
CA ASN A 423 -14.13 -14.89 8.81
C ASN A 423 -15.67 -14.94 8.74
N ALA A 424 -16.24 -16.01 9.31
CA ALA A 424 -17.66 -16.22 9.37
C ALA A 424 -18.48 -15.03 9.95
N PRO A 425 -18.01 -14.27 10.96
CA PRO A 425 -18.72 -13.08 11.41
C PRO A 425 -18.96 -12.03 10.32
N ALA A 426 -17.94 -11.71 9.51
CA ALA A 426 -18.08 -10.74 8.43
C ALA A 426 -19.08 -11.22 7.37
N LYS A 427 -18.98 -12.48 6.94
CA LYS A 427 -19.90 -13.06 5.94
C LYS A 427 -21.35 -13.09 6.42
N ARG A 428 -21.58 -13.37 7.71
CA ARG A 428 -22.95 -13.37 8.29
C ARG A 428 -23.55 -11.97 8.33
N LEU A 429 -22.77 -10.98 8.77
CA LEU A 429 -23.26 -9.60 8.81
C LEU A 429 -23.51 -9.06 7.40
N GLU A 430 -22.66 -9.39 6.44
CA GLU A 430 -22.85 -9.05 5.02
C GLU A 430 -24.15 -9.64 4.46
N ALA A 431 -24.44 -10.92 4.75
CA ALA A 431 -25.67 -11.57 4.35
C ALA A 431 -26.91 -10.88 4.97
N ALA A 432 -26.85 -10.57 6.28
CA ALA A 432 -27.93 -9.89 6.97
C ALA A 432 -28.19 -8.46 6.46
N LEU A 433 -27.13 -7.73 6.08
CA LEU A 433 -27.25 -6.42 5.42
C LEU A 433 -27.84 -6.55 4.02
N GLY A 434 -27.42 -7.57 3.27
CA GLY A 434 -27.96 -7.87 1.94
C GLY A 434 -29.46 -8.17 1.95
N GLU A 435 -29.97 -8.87 2.96
CA GLU A 435 -31.42 -9.10 3.17
C GLU A 435 -32.22 -7.79 3.33
N LEU A 436 -31.56 -6.72 3.83
CA LEU A 436 -32.16 -5.38 3.99
C LEU A 436 -31.83 -4.45 2.78
N GLY A 437 -31.24 -4.97 1.70
CA GLY A 437 -30.88 -4.20 0.51
C GLY A 437 -29.65 -3.29 0.71
N LEU A 438 -28.90 -3.45 1.80
CA LEU A 438 -27.68 -2.69 2.08
C LEU A 438 -26.46 -3.39 1.49
N LYS A 439 -25.63 -2.63 0.78
CA LYS A 439 -24.43 -3.15 0.12
C LYS A 439 -23.20 -2.86 0.95
N VAL A 440 -22.23 -3.78 0.91
CA VAL A 440 -20.95 -3.62 1.59
C VAL A 440 -19.83 -3.33 0.59
N TYR A 441 -18.74 -2.74 1.08
CA TYR A 441 -17.50 -2.52 0.34
C TYR A 441 -16.32 -3.07 1.16
N SER A 442 -15.62 -4.05 0.59
CA SER A 442 -14.48 -4.69 1.23
C SER A 442 -13.33 -4.85 0.22
N PRO A 443 -12.60 -3.76 -0.09
CA PRO A 443 -11.67 -3.72 -1.22
C PRO A 443 -10.41 -4.58 -1.02
N ARG A 444 -10.00 -4.80 0.23
CA ARG A 444 -8.63 -5.25 0.54
C ARG A 444 -8.47 -6.70 1.00
N ALA A 445 -9.45 -7.56 0.83
CA ALA A 445 -9.36 -8.92 1.35
C ALA A 445 -9.72 -9.99 0.32
N LYS A 446 -8.96 -10.20 -0.76
CA LYS A 446 -9.28 -11.16 -1.84
C LYS A 446 -10.67 -10.94 -2.48
N ARG A 447 -11.53 -10.19 -1.81
CA ARG A 447 -12.95 -10.05 -2.10
C ARG A 447 -13.24 -9.15 -3.28
N PHE A 448 -12.30 -8.24 -3.66
CA PHE A 448 -12.55 -7.44 -4.85
C PHE A 448 -12.53 -8.30 -6.12
N LEU A 449 -11.68 -9.35 -6.18
CA LEU A 449 -11.71 -10.33 -7.28
C LEU A 449 -13.01 -11.15 -7.27
N GLU A 450 -13.62 -11.35 -6.12
CA GLU A 450 -14.87 -12.10 -5.92
C GLU A 450 -16.13 -11.23 -6.11
N THR A 451 -15.99 -9.90 -6.32
CA THR A 451 -17.13 -9.04 -6.62
C THR A 451 -17.70 -9.36 -8.00
N ASP A 452 -18.97 -9.07 -8.22
CA ASP A 452 -19.67 -9.39 -9.48
C ASP A 452 -18.99 -8.70 -10.67
N GLU A 453 -18.64 -7.42 -10.52
CA GLU A 453 -18.01 -6.62 -11.58
C GLU A 453 -16.62 -7.10 -11.94
N ALA A 454 -15.77 -7.44 -10.96
CA ALA A 454 -14.43 -7.99 -11.21
C ALA A 454 -14.50 -9.40 -11.80
N THR A 455 -15.38 -10.25 -11.25
CA THR A 455 -15.61 -11.61 -11.72
C THR A 455 -16.05 -11.63 -13.18
N VAL A 456 -17.01 -10.78 -13.55
CA VAL A 456 -17.48 -10.65 -14.95
C VAL A 456 -16.38 -10.10 -15.84
N MET A 457 -15.70 -9.02 -15.43
CA MET A 457 -14.63 -8.40 -16.23
C MET A 457 -13.49 -9.38 -16.51
N LEU A 458 -12.96 -10.02 -15.49
CA LEU A 458 -11.87 -11.00 -15.64
C LEU A 458 -12.34 -12.23 -16.40
N GLY A 459 -13.58 -12.67 -16.19
CA GLY A 459 -14.20 -13.74 -16.97
C GLY A 459 -14.26 -13.43 -18.47
N LEU A 460 -14.65 -12.20 -18.86
CA LEU A 460 -14.66 -11.73 -20.24
C LEU A 460 -13.24 -11.62 -20.83
N MET A 461 -12.29 -11.12 -20.07
CA MET A 461 -10.89 -11.06 -20.50
C MET A 461 -10.33 -12.48 -20.76
N MET A 462 -10.63 -13.43 -19.90
CA MET A 462 -10.23 -14.84 -20.08
C MET A 462 -10.89 -15.52 -21.28
N GLN A 463 -12.03 -15.02 -21.77
CA GLN A 463 -12.58 -15.51 -23.05
C GLN A 463 -11.67 -15.24 -24.24
N VAL A 464 -10.81 -14.21 -24.15
CA VAL A 464 -9.85 -13.84 -25.21
C VAL A 464 -8.45 -14.38 -24.93
N ILE A 465 -7.95 -14.20 -23.71
CA ILE A 465 -6.59 -14.57 -23.31
C ILE A 465 -6.46 -16.07 -23.10
N GLY A 466 -7.52 -16.72 -22.70
CA GLY A 466 -7.55 -18.13 -22.31
C GLY A 466 -7.56 -18.30 -20.79
N ARG A 467 -8.05 -19.45 -20.37
CA ARG A 467 -8.14 -19.89 -18.98
C ARG A 467 -7.14 -21.01 -18.72
N THR A 468 -6.51 -21.02 -17.53
CA THR A 468 -5.66 -22.13 -17.11
C THR A 468 -6.48 -23.41 -16.93
N PRO A 469 -6.09 -24.55 -17.53
CA PRO A 469 -6.77 -25.83 -17.33
C PRO A 469 -6.65 -26.29 -15.87
N ARG A 470 -7.65 -27.00 -15.39
CA ARG A 470 -7.63 -27.64 -14.07
C ARG A 470 -6.76 -28.88 -14.15
N GLU A 471 -5.56 -28.84 -13.61
CA GLU A 471 -4.69 -30.03 -13.53
C GLU A 471 -5.12 -30.90 -12.35
N MET A 472 -5.39 -32.17 -12.57
CA MET A 472 -5.88 -33.10 -11.53
C MET A 472 -4.84 -33.40 -10.44
N GLU A 473 -3.56 -33.14 -10.70
CA GLU A 473 -2.45 -33.43 -9.78
C GLU A 473 -2.23 -32.36 -8.69
N PHE A 474 -2.81 -31.15 -8.86
CA PHE A 474 -2.67 -30.08 -7.90
C PHE A 474 -3.84 -30.06 -6.90
N ASN A 475 -3.68 -30.76 -5.77
CA ASN A 475 -4.69 -30.86 -4.70
C ASN A 475 -4.54 -29.80 -3.58
N GLY A 476 -3.83 -28.70 -3.79
CA GLY A 476 -3.76 -27.62 -2.81
C GLY A 476 -5.10 -26.90 -2.64
N GLY A 477 -5.54 -26.66 -1.40
CA GLY A 477 -6.84 -26.02 -1.11
C GLY A 477 -7.03 -24.67 -1.82
N ASP A 478 -5.97 -23.85 -1.90
CA ASP A 478 -6.02 -22.55 -2.60
C ASP A 478 -6.16 -22.72 -4.12
N TYR A 479 -5.53 -23.73 -4.72
CA TYR A 479 -5.65 -24.01 -6.13
C TYR A 479 -7.09 -24.41 -6.50
N LYS A 480 -7.71 -25.25 -5.67
CA LYS A 480 -9.11 -25.63 -5.85
C LYS A 480 -10.03 -24.42 -5.77
N LEU A 481 -9.88 -23.58 -4.74
CA LEU A 481 -10.70 -22.36 -4.56
C LEU A 481 -10.54 -21.38 -5.72
N TYR A 482 -9.31 -21.22 -6.24
CA TYR A 482 -9.04 -20.38 -7.40
C TYR A 482 -9.74 -20.91 -8.64
N HIS A 483 -9.68 -22.22 -8.92
CA HIS A 483 -10.36 -22.82 -10.07
C HIS A 483 -11.88 -22.81 -9.92
N ASP A 484 -12.42 -22.95 -8.71
CA ASP A 484 -13.84 -22.82 -8.44
C ASP A 484 -14.31 -21.36 -8.74
N TRP A 485 -13.49 -20.37 -8.38
CA TRP A 485 -13.73 -18.96 -8.75
C TRP A 485 -13.63 -18.74 -10.27
N LEU A 486 -12.64 -19.33 -10.96
CA LEU A 486 -12.54 -19.27 -12.43
C LEU A 486 -13.77 -19.87 -13.13
N ASP A 487 -14.35 -20.95 -12.57
CA ASP A 487 -15.59 -21.57 -13.08
C ASP A 487 -16.77 -20.60 -12.96
N VAL A 488 -16.87 -19.88 -11.84
CA VAL A 488 -17.88 -18.83 -11.64
C VAL A 488 -17.68 -17.69 -12.63
N ALA A 489 -16.44 -17.18 -12.78
CA ALA A 489 -16.12 -16.08 -13.68
C ALA A 489 -16.45 -16.43 -15.15
N GLU A 490 -16.15 -17.64 -15.57
CA GLU A 490 -16.49 -18.14 -16.91
C GLU A 490 -18.00 -18.25 -17.13
N LYS A 491 -18.72 -18.74 -16.12
CA LYS A 491 -20.21 -18.88 -16.16
C LYS A 491 -20.88 -17.51 -16.28
N GLU A 492 -20.49 -16.56 -15.44
CA GLU A 492 -21.07 -15.20 -15.44
C GLU A 492 -20.70 -14.45 -16.73
N ALA A 493 -19.46 -14.55 -17.22
CA ALA A 493 -19.08 -13.98 -18.50
C ALA A 493 -19.92 -14.55 -19.66
N LYS A 494 -20.14 -15.87 -19.70
CA LYS A 494 -21.01 -16.51 -20.71
C LYS A 494 -22.46 -16.06 -20.62
N ALA A 495 -22.98 -15.81 -19.43
CA ALA A 495 -24.33 -15.27 -19.23
C ALA A 495 -24.46 -13.86 -19.82
N VAL A 496 -23.48 -12.99 -19.60
CA VAL A 496 -23.45 -11.62 -20.16
C VAL A 496 -23.28 -11.65 -21.69
N ILE A 497 -22.38 -12.48 -22.23
CA ILE A 497 -22.18 -12.65 -23.68
C ILE A 497 -23.47 -13.07 -24.38
N LYS A 498 -24.23 -13.96 -23.76
CA LYS A 498 -25.50 -14.44 -24.32
C LYS A 498 -26.56 -13.35 -24.45
N GLN A 499 -26.46 -12.31 -23.61
CA GLN A 499 -27.42 -11.19 -23.56
C GLN A 499 -27.05 -10.03 -24.52
N ASP A 500 -25.79 -9.94 -24.97
CA ASP A 500 -25.33 -8.85 -25.86
C ASP A 500 -24.57 -9.42 -27.07
N SER A 501 -25.23 -9.38 -28.23
CA SER A 501 -24.66 -9.84 -29.51
C SER A 501 -23.45 -8.99 -29.97
N ARG A 502 -23.38 -7.71 -29.59
CA ARG A 502 -22.26 -6.84 -29.94
C ARG A 502 -21.01 -7.24 -29.16
N LEU A 503 -21.18 -7.57 -27.86
CA LEU A 503 -20.10 -8.11 -27.04
C LEU A 503 -19.63 -9.46 -27.58
N ALA A 504 -20.56 -10.36 -27.95
CA ALA A 504 -20.23 -11.65 -28.56
C ALA A 504 -19.41 -11.48 -29.84
N ASN A 505 -19.83 -10.58 -30.74
CA ASN A 505 -19.10 -10.27 -31.98
C ASN A 505 -17.73 -9.69 -31.71
N PHE A 506 -17.61 -8.73 -30.79
CA PHE A 506 -16.31 -8.16 -30.41
C PHE A 506 -15.32 -9.20 -29.91
N LEU A 507 -15.75 -10.07 -29.01
CA LEU A 507 -14.89 -11.16 -28.49
C LEU A 507 -14.49 -12.14 -29.61
N GLN A 508 -15.42 -12.46 -30.53
CA GLN A 508 -15.12 -13.32 -31.65
C GLN A 508 -14.14 -12.67 -32.63
N GLU A 509 -14.26 -11.37 -32.90
CA GLU A 509 -13.29 -10.61 -33.69
C GLU A 509 -11.87 -10.69 -33.10
N ARG A 510 -11.73 -10.49 -31.79
CA ARG A 510 -10.42 -10.60 -31.11
C ARG A 510 -9.84 -12.01 -31.25
N LYS A 511 -10.64 -13.05 -31.04
CA LYS A 511 -10.20 -14.44 -31.23
C LYS A 511 -9.77 -14.74 -32.65
N THR A 512 -10.52 -14.22 -33.63
CA THR A 512 -10.22 -14.37 -35.07
C THR A 512 -8.92 -13.66 -35.44
N GLU A 513 -8.69 -12.47 -34.91
CA GLU A 513 -7.45 -11.72 -35.08
C GLU A 513 -6.24 -12.47 -34.51
N ILE A 514 -6.35 -12.99 -33.29
CA ILE A 514 -5.31 -13.81 -32.66
C ILE A 514 -5.00 -15.05 -33.50
N ALA A 515 -6.04 -15.77 -33.97
CA ALA A 515 -5.86 -16.96 -34.80
C ALA A 515 -5.18 -16.65 -36.13
N ALA A 516 -5.53 -15.52 -36.79
CA ALA A 516 -4.89 -15.08 -38.02
C ALA A 516 -3.41 -14.74 -37.80
N THR A 517 -3.11 -14.05 -36.69
CA THR A 517 -1.74 -13.65 -36.32
C THR A 517 -0.87 -14.85 -35.93
N LEU A 518 -1.45 -15.87 -35.27
CA LEU A 518 -0.77 -17.13 -35.00
C LEU A 518 -0.46 -17.89 -36.29
N LYS A 519 -1.37 -17.90 -37.27
CA LYS A 519 -1.13 -18.51 -38.58
C LYS A 519 0.06 -17.87 -39.28
N ASP A 520 0.19 -16.52 -39.23
CA ASP A 520 1.34 -15.79 -39.76
C ASP A 520 2.63 -16.20 -39.05
N PHE A 521 2.60 -16.29 -37.73
CA PHE A 521 3.75 -16.68 -36.91
C PHE A 521 4.24 -18.09 -37.27
N HIS A 522 3.32 -19.07 -37.39
CA HIS A 522 3.67 -20.43 -37.79
C HIS A 522 4.20 -20.49 -39.24
N ALA A 523 3.65 -19.67 -40.15
CA ALA A 523 4.17 -19.60 -41.50
C ALA A 523 5.63 -19.10 -41.55
N LEU A 524 5.94 -18.05 -40.76
CA LEU A 524 7.29 -17.49 -40.62
C LEU A 524 8.24 -18.47 -39.93
N SER A 525 7.78 -19.12 -38.84
CA SER A 525 8.57 -20.13 -38.11
C SER A 525 8.90 -21.35 -39.01
N GLY A 526 7.96 -21.77 -39.85
CA GLY A 526 8.22 -22.83 -40.82
C GLY A 526 9.27 -22.49 -41.88
N VAL A 527 9.43 -21.20 -42.21
CA VAL A 527 10.56 -20.76 -43.07
C VAL A 527 11.88 -20.86 -42.32
N LEU A 528 11.91 -20.51 -41.04
CA LEU A 528 13.11 -20.64 -40.22
C LEU A 528 13.57 -22.09 -40.13
N GLU A 529 12.66 -23.00 -39.83
CA GLU A 529 12.94 -24.46 -39.77
C GLU A 529 13.50 -24.96 -41.11
N LYS A 530 12.85 -24.63 -42.23
CA LYS A 530 13.27 -25.02 -43.56
C LYS A 530 14.65 -24.53 -43.93
N GLN A 531 15.01 -23.34 -43.49
CA GLN A 531 16.31 -22.68 -43.76
C GLN A 531 17.38 -23.00 -42.70
N GLY A 532 17.05 -23.71 -41.63
CA GLY A 532 17.95 -23.99 -40.51
C GLY A 532 18.33 -22.75 -39.69
N TRP A 533 17.46 -21.71 -39.67
CA TRP A 533 17.70 -20.46 -38.91
C TRP A 533 17.13 -20.56 -37.50
N ALA A 534 17.92 -20.21 -36.51
CA ALA A 534 17.43 -20.07 -35.14
C ALA A 534 16.74 -18.73 -34.92
N LEU A 535 15.76 -18.67 -34.02
CA LEU A 535 15.12 -17.39 -33.58
C LEU A 535 16.13 -16.38 -33.04
N THR A 536 17.22 -16.84 -32.44
CA THR A 536 18.33 -16.02 -31.94
C THR A 536 19.28 -15.50 -33.02
N THR A 537 19.17 -15.99 -34.27
CA THR A 537 19.99 -15.54 -35.39
C THR A 537 19.76 -14.04 -35.63
N THR A 538 20.86 -13.29 -35.87
CA THR A 538 20.81 -11.87 -36.24
C THR A 538 20.06 -11.69 -37.55
N TYR A 539 19.05 -10.83 -37.56
CA TYR A 539 18.29 -10.48 -38.76
C TYR A 539 19.13 -9.63 -39.67
N ASP A 540 19.38 -10.15 -40.88
CA ASP A 540 19.96 -9.41 -42.01
C ASP A 540 18.93 -9.29 -43.15
N PRO A 541 18.54 -8.06 -43.54
CA PRO A 541 17.55 -7.85 -44.58
C PRO A 541 17.95 -8.46 -45.94
N GLY A 542 19.26 -8.49 -46.24
CA GLY A 542 19.77 -9.04 -47.51
C GLY A 542 19.54 -10.54 -47.61
N THR A 543 19.72 -11.25 -46.53
CA THR A 543 19.65 -12.71 -46.46
C THR A 543 18.24 -13.23 -46.14
N HIS A 544 17.57 -12.61 -45.16
CA HIS A 544 16.37 -13.22 -44.55
C HIS A 544 15.06 -12.68 -45.11
N LYS A 545 15.02 -11.39 -45.49
CA LYS A 545 13.77 -10.67 -45.84
C LYS A 545 12.94 -11.36 -46.91
N ARG A 546 13.58 -11.69 -48.04
CA ARG A 546 12.87 -12.27 -49.19
C ARG A 546 12.24 -13.62 -48.84
N ALA A 547 13.00 -14.49 -48.18
CA ALA A 547 12.50 -15.81 -47.82
C ALA A 547 11.31 -15.69 -46.81
N LEU A 548 11.36 -14.77 -45.87
CA LEU A 548 10.26 -14.52 -44.95
C LEU A 548 9.03 -13.91 -45.63
N MET A 549 9.18 -12.99 -46.56
CA MET A 549 8.08 -12.39 -47.32
C MET A 549 7.40 -13.39 -48.26
N ASP A 550 8.15 -14.37 -48.76
CA ASP A 550 7.65 -15.42 -49.65
C ASP A 550 7.05 -16.64 -48.86
N ALA A 551 6.91 -16.55 -47.53
CA ALA A 551 6.34 -17.60 -46.72
C ALA A 551 4.93 -18.01 -47.21
N PRO A 552 4.65 -19.31 -47.38
CA PRO A 552 3.34 -19.75 -47.86
C PRO A 552 2.23 -19.43 -46.87
N GLY A 553 1.15 -18.81 -47.34
CA GLY A 553 -0.01 -18.47 -46.50
C GLY A 553 0.16 -17.24 -45.62
N LEU A 554 1.26 -16.51 -45.72
CA LEU A 554 1.50 -15.29 -44.99
C LEU A 554 0.50 -14.17 -45.40
N SER A 555 -0.08 -13.49 -44.40
CA SER A 555 -1.00 -12.38 -44.65
C SER A 555 -0.32 -11.15 -45.24
N ASN A 556 -1.09 -10.27 -45.89
CA ASN A 556 -0.57 -8.98 -46.38
C ASN A 556 -0.04 -8.09 -45.24
N ARG A 557 -0.65 -8.11 -44.07
CA ARG A 557 -0.21 -7.36 -42.88
C ARG A 557 1.19 -7.80 -42.43
N ALA A 558 1.40 -9.10 -42.26
CA ALA A 558 2.70 -9.64 -41.88
C ALA A 558 3.77 -9.41 -42.95
N ARG A 559 3.41 -9.52 -44.26
CA ARG A 559 4.32 -9.16 -45.34
C ARG A 559 4.75 -7.69 -45.30
N GLN A 560 3.82 -6.77 -45.04
CA GLN A 560 4.15 -5.33 -44.89
C GLN A 560 5.04 -5.11 -43.65
N GLY A 561 4.81 -5.83 -42.57
CA GLY A 561 5.66 -5.76 -41.39
C GLY A 561 7.10 -6.19 -41.67
N ILE A 562 7.32 -7.31 -42.34
CA ILE A 562 8.65 -7.78 -42.77
C ILE A 562 9.22 -6.88 -43.87
N GLY A 563 8.38 -6.44 -44.84
CA GLY A 563 8.78 -5.62 -45.96
C GLY A 563 9.18 -4.17 -45.65
N ASN A 564 9.05 -3.72 -44.41
CA ASN A 564 9.23 -2.35 -43.98
C ASN A 564 10.69 -1.87 -44.13
N GLN A 565 10.92 -0.90 -45.05
CA GLN A 565 12.26 -0.37 -45.34
C GLN A 565 12.90 0.40 -44.18
N HIS A 566 12.07 1.08 -43.37
CA HIS A 566 12.57 1.79 -42.19
C HIS A 566 13.11 0.78 -41.15
N PHE A 567 12.43 -0.34 -40.97
CA PHE A 567 12.94 -1.40 -40.07
C PHE A 567 14.26 -1.98 -40.61
N ASP A 568 14.44 -2.16 -41.91
CA ASP A 568 15.69 -2.63 -42.48
C ASP A 568 16.87 -1.65 -42.19
N LYS A 569 16.58 -0.35 -42.24
CA LYS A 569 17.57 0.69 -41.92
C LYS A 569 17.95 0.59 -40.43
N VAL A 570 16.96 0.56 -39.56
CA VAL A 570 17.19 0.42 -38.08
C VAL A 570 17.95 -0.88 -37.74
N ALA A 571 17.63 -1.99 -38.41
CA ALA A 571 18.33 -3.25 -38.18
C ALA A 571 19.83 -3.17 -38.52
N ARG A 572 20.18 -2.51 -39.64
CA ARG A 572 21.57 -2.31 -40.05
C ARG A 572 22.31 -1.34 -39.11
N GLU A 573 21.66 -0.25 -38.71
CA GLU A 573 22.25 0.73 -37.77
C GLU A 573 22.56 0.06 -36.44
N ARG A 574 21.61 -0.68 -35.88
CA ARG A 574 21.81 -1.44 -34.61
C ARG A 574 22.88 -2.53 -34.74
N GLN A 575 22.99 -3.17 -35.89
CA GLN A 575 24.06 -4.13 -36.14
C GLN A 575 25.43 -3.44 -36.14
N ALA A 576 25.54 -2.27 -36.77
CA ALA A 576 26.76 -1.48 -36.74
C ALA A 576 27.16 -0.99 -35.35
N GLU A 577 26.18 -0.75 -34.47
CA GLU A 577 26.38 -0.38 -33.07
C GLU A 577 26.69 -1.58 -32.14
N GLY A 578 26.81 -2.80 -32.69
CA GLY A 578 27.02 -4.02 -31.87
C GLY A 578 25.78 -4.49 -31.09
N LYS A 579 24.58 -3.98 -31.40
CA LYS A 579 23.28 -4.34 -30.79
C LYS A 579 22.33 -4.91 -31.83
N PRO A 580 22.65 -6.02 -32.51
CA PRO A 580 21.85 -6.53 -33.61
C PRO A 580 20.44 -6.93 -33.17
N VAL A 581 19.46 -6.78 -34.07
CA VAL A 581 18.12 -7.36 -33.89
C VAL A 581 18.10 -8.81 -34.34
N THR A 582 17.33 -9.67 -33.66
CA THR A 582 17.21 -11.09 -33.95
C THR A 582 16.04 -11.37 -34.91
N LEU A 583 16.00 -12.57 -35.50
CA LEU A 583 14.85 -13.05 -36.25
C LEU A 583 13.59 -13.12 -35.38
N ASN A 584 13.74 -13.50 -34.11
CA ASN A 584 12.63 -13.46 -33.14
C ASN A 584 12.00 -12.06 -33.06
N TYR A 585 12.83 -11.01 -32.94
CA TYR A 585 12.33 -9.64 -32.91
C TYR A 585 11.63 -9.25 -34.20
N ALA A 586 12.20 -9.59 -35.38
CA ALA A 586 11.61 -9.26 -36.66
C ALA A 586 10.25 -9.95 -36.88
N ILE A 587 10.11 -11.22 -36.47
CA ILE A 587 8.87 -11.98 -36.56
C ILE A 587 7.82 -11.45 -35.60
N ASN A 588 8.19 -11.24 -34.34
CA ASN A 588 7.28 -10.71 -33.33
C ASN A 588 6.77 -9.32 -33.69
N ARG A 589 7.62 -8.47 -34.30
CA ARG A 589 7.20 -7.17 -34.82
C ARG A 589 6.19 -7.28 -35.95
N ALA A 590 6.40 -8.22 -36.86
CA ALA A 590 5.50 -8.44 -37.99
C ALA A 590 4.15 -9.09 -37.60
N THR A 591 4.13 -9.78 -36.46
CA THR A 591 2.97 -10.49 -35.90
C THR A 591 2.49 -9.84 -34.60
N SER A 592 2.76 -8.56 -34.39
CA SER A 592 2.25 -7.82 -33.23
C SER A 592 0.76 -7.51 -33.36
N LEU A 593 0.06 -7.52 -32.24
CA LEU A 593 -1.31 -7.02 -32.15
C LEU A 593 -1.30 -5.51 -31.81
N ASP A 594 -2.30 -4.77 -32.32
CA ASP A 594 -2.36 -3.32 -32.11
C ASP A 594 -3.08 -2.94 -30.79
N TRP A 595 -3.14 -3.85 -29.83
CA TRP A 595 -3.79 -3.66 -28.55
C TRP A 595 -3.06 -4.44 -27.44
N THR A 596 -3.23 -3.97 -26.22
CA THR A 596 -2.68 -4.56 -24.99
C THR A 596 -3.79 -5.23 -24.16
N VAL A 597 -3.43 -5.95 -23.11
CA VAL A 597 -4.41 -6.51 -22.15
C VAL A 597 -5.22 -5.37 -21.48
N LEU A 598 -4.62 -4.21 -21.27
CA LEU A 598 -5.31 -3.04 -20.71
C LEU A 598 -6.27 -2.41 -21.72
N ASP A 599 -5.92 -2.39 -23.02
CA ASP A 599 -6.84 -1.94 -24.07
C ASP A 599 -8.05 -2.87 -24.18
N LEU A 600 -7.86 -4.18 -24.03
CA LEU A 600 -8.96 -5.13 -23.95
C LEU A 600 -9.90 -4.81 -22.79
N PHE A 601 -9.35 -4.54 -21.60
CA PHE A 601 -10.12 -4.11 -20.43
C PHE A 601 -10.96 -2.88 -20.75
N TYR A 602 -10.36 -1.78 -21.28
CA TYR A 602 -11.11 -0.55 -21.59
C TYR A 602 -12.16 -0.74 -22.68
N ARG A 603 -11.91 -1.58 -23.68
CA ARG A 603 -12.91 -1.89 -24.69
C ARG A 603 -14.11 -2.62 -24.10
N LEU A 604 -13.90 -3.50 -23.12
CA LEU A 604 -14.97 -4.23 -22.43
C LEU A 604 -15.82 -3.29 -21.57
N THR A 605 -15.27 -2.22 -20.98
CA THR A 605 -16.04 -1.26 -20.18
C THR A 605 -17.10 -0.50 -20.98
N ALA A 606 -17.01 -0.47 -22.32
CA ALA A 606 -17.99 0.16 -23.17
C ALA A 606 -19.31 -0.60 -23.33
N PHE A 607 -19.35 -1.87 -22.88
CA PHE A 607 -20.55 -2.72 -22.99
C PHE A 607 -21.52 -2.56 -21.81
N PRO A 608 -22.81 -2.92 -21.99
CA PRO A 608 -23.90 -2.59 -21.07
C PRO A 608 -23.68 -2.88 -19.60
N PRO A 609 -23.16 -4.01 -19.13
CA PRO A 609 -23.06 -4.22 -17.69
C PRO A 609 -22.20 -3.14 -17.01
N PHE A 610 -21.07 -2.82 -17.61
CA PHE A 610 -20.12 -1.85 -17.04
C PHE A 610 -20.57 -0.40 -17.26
N LYS A 611 -21.14 -0.12 -18.45
CA LYS A 611 -21.66 1.23 -18.73
C LYS A 611 -22.68 1.68 -17.70
N ALA A 612 -23.61 0.80 -17.30
CA ALA A 612 -24.59 1.10 -16.26
C ALA A 612 -23.94 1.39 -14.90
N MET A 613 -22.81 0.74 -14.58
CA MET A 613 -22.06 1.01 -13.34
C MET A 613 -21.46 2.42 -13.35
N PHE A 614 -20.89 2.86 -14.47
CA PHE A 614 -20.40 4.23 -14.62
C PHE A 614 -21.54 5.27 -14.53
N ASP A 615 -22.68 4.97 -15.10
CA ASP A 615 -23.84 5.88 -15.05
C ASP A 615 -24.38 6.04 -13.61
N LEU A 616 -24.37 4.98 -12.80
CA LEU A 616 -24.72 5.04 -11.37
C LEU A 616 -23.71 5.83 -10.55
N ALA A 617 -22.42 5.67 -10.85
CA ALA A 617 -21.33 6.40 -10.19
C ALA A 617 -21.38 7.91 -10.53
N GLU A 618 -21.66 8.28 -11.78
CA GLU A 618 -21.85 9.68 -12.19
C GLU A 618 -23.01 10.36 -11.45
N GLN A 619 -24.07 9.59 -11.15
CA GLN A 619 -25.22 10.07 -10.38
C GLN A 619 -24.95 10.08 -8.85
N GLY A 620 -23.81 9.57 -8.38
CA GLY A 620 -23.47 9.48 -6.97
C GLY A 620 -24.32 8.47 -6.18
N LEU A 621 -24.95 7.51 -6.87
CA LEU A 621 -25.83 6.51 -6.26
C LEU A 621 -25.10 5.27 -5.78
N ASP A 622 -24.14 4.76 -6.57
CA ASP A 622 -23.29 3.60 -6.22
C ASP A 622 -21.94 3.71 -6.94
N GLU A 623 -20.92 4.08 -6.22
CA GLU A 623 -19.55 4.20 -6.73
C GLU A 623 -18.73 2.90 -6.63
N GLY A 624 -19.23 1.91 -5.87
CA GLY A 624 -18.52 0.66 -5.56
C GLY A 624 -18.03 -0.10 -6.79
N PRO A 625 -18.87 -0.40 -7.78
CA PRO A 625 -18.46 -1.15 -8.97
C PRO A 625 -17.37 -0.44 -9.77
N VAL A 626 -17.43 0.89 -9.91
CA VAL A 626 -16.44 1.68 -10.65
C VAL A 626 -15.11 1.68 -9.90
N THR A 627 -15.13 1.80 -8.57
CA THR A 627 -13.92 1.68 -7.74
C THR A 627 -13.29 0.30 -7.87
N THR A 628 -14.08 -0.77 -7.88
CA THR A 628 -13.55 -2.12 -8.11
C THR A 628 -12.92 -2.27 -9.51
N LEU A 629 -13.57 -1.75 -10.55
CA LEU A 629 -13.03 -1.77 -11.92
C LEU A 629 -11.74 -0.96 -12.03
N SER A 630 -11.59 0.14 -11.30
CA SER A 630 -10.34 0.90 -11.21
C SER A 630 -9.21 0.02 -10.67
N LEU A 631 -9.43 -0.69 -9.56
CA LEU A 631 -8.45 -1.64 -9.01
C LEU A 631 -8.07 -2.72 -10.03
N VAL A 632 -9.04 -3.28 -10.76
CA VAL A 632 -8.76 -4.25 -11.83
C VAL A 632 -7.88 -3.63 -12.92
N SER A 633 -8.13 -2.37 -13.30
CA SER A 633 -7.32 -1.67 -14.32
C SER A 633 -5.87 -1.48 -13.87
N GLN A 634 -5.67 -1.10 -12.61
CA GLN A 634 -4.34 -0.94 -12.01
C GLN A 634 -3.58 -2.28 -11.98
N LEU A 635 -4.24 -3.37 -11.60
CA LEU A 635 -3.64 -4.70 -11.61
C LEU A 635 -3.23 -5.15 -13.01
N VAL A 636 -4.08 -4.89 -14.02
CA VAL A 636 -3.75 -5.20 -15.41
C VAL A 636 -2.58 -4.35 -15.90
N SER A 637 -2.53 -3.06 -15.55
CA SER A 637 -1.39 -2.19 -15.87
C SER A 637 -0.09 -2.70 -15.26
N ARG A 638 -0.15 -3.09 -13.99
CA ARG A 638 1.01 -3.65 -13.29
C ARG A 638 1.50 -4.96 -13.90
N PHE A 639 0.59 -5.86 -14.29
CA PHE A 639 0.96 -7.06 -15.04
C PHE A 639 1.76 -6.72 -16.32
N LEU A 640 1.34 -5.69 -17.06
CA LEU A 640 2.05 -5.25 -18.26
C LEU A 640 3.43 -4.65 -17.93
N GLU A 641 3.58 -3.95 -16.82
CA GLU A 641 4.87 -3.43 -16.35
C GLU A 641 5.87 -4.52 -15.99
N GLU A 642 5.43 -5.52 -15.24
CA GLU A 642 6.26 -6.65 -14.83
C GLU A 642 6.67 -7.57 -15.99
N THR A 643 5.78 -7.77 -16.95
CA THR A 643 6.01 -8.69 -18.06
C THR A 643 6.59 -8.01 -19.29
N GLN A 644 6.53 -6.66 -19.39
CA GLN A 644 6.90 -5.87 -20.55
C GLN A 644 6.26 -6.39 -21.85
N THR A 645 5.05 -6.93 -21.74
CA THR A 645 4.44 -7.76 -22.80
C THR A 645 3.76 -6.88 -23.84
N ILE A 646 4.43 -6.68 -24.97
CA ILE A 646 3.75 -6.35 -26.23
C ILE A 646 3.07 -7.63 -26.71
N LEU A 647 1.77 -7.59 -26.95
CA LEU A 647 1.04 -8.74 -27.44
C LEU A 647 1.45 -9.05 -28.89
N THR A 648 2.04 -10.20 -29.08
CA THR A 648 2.46 -10.74 -30.37
C THR A 648 1.92 -12.15 -30.53
N ALA A 649 2.02 -12.72 -31.71
CA ALA A 649 1.61 -14.10 -31.91
C ALA A 649 2.34 -15.06 -30.95
N SER A 650 3.63 -14.83 -30.65
CA SER A 650 4.38 -15.66 -29.70
C SER A 650 3.87 -15.58 -28.28
N SER A 651 3.14 -14.51 -27.91
CA SER A 651 2.50 -14.41 -26.60
C SER A 651 1.35 -15.42 -26.42
N PHE A 652 0.71 -15.81 -27.53
CA PHE A 652 -0.38 -16.80 -27.55
C PHE A 652 0.10 -18.20 -27.97
N ASP A 653 1.28 -18.29 -28.61
CA ASP A 653 1.89 -19.55 -28.91
C ASP A 653 2.34 -20.25 -27.61
N ASN A 654 2.10 -21.54 -27.50
CA ASN A 654 2.36 -22.31 -26.27
C ASN A 654 1.68 -21.77 -25.01
N ASP A 655 0.58 -21.02 -25.16
CA ASP A 655 -0.24 -20.47 -24.06
C ASP A 655 0.54 -19.56 -23.09
N LEU A 656 1.61 -18.91 -23.54
CA LEU A 656 2.51 -18.14 -22.68
C LEU A 656 1.75 -17.06 -21.89
N LEU A 657 0.97 -16.21 -22.60
CA LEU A 657 0.20 -15.13 -21.97
C LEU A 657 -0.83 -15.69 -20.97
N ARG A 658 -1.54 -16.74 -21.34
CA ARG A 658 -2.49 -17.44 -20.47
C ARG A 658 -1.82 -17.91 -19.17
N ASN A 659 -0.67 -18.59 -19.31
CA ASN A 659 0.05 -19.13 -18.17
C ASN A 659 0.65 -18.02 -17.28
N GLN A 660 1.10 -16.91 -17.87
CA GLN A 660 1.59 -15.75 -17.12
C GLN A 660 0.45 -15.01 -16.43
N PHE A 661 -0.62 -14.67 -17.14
CA PHE A 661 -1.72 -13.86 -16.59
C PHE A 661 -2.61 -14.69 -15.65
N ALA A 662 -3.29 -15.71 -16.17
CA ALA A 662 -4.23 -16.51 -15.37
C ALA A 662 -3.53 -17.58 -14.51
N GLY A 663 -2.46 -18.21 -15.01
CA GLY A 663 -1.77 -19.30 -14.31
C GLY A 663 -0.86 -18.85 -13.18
N SER A 664 -0.23 -17.68 -13.29
CA SER A 664 0.74 -17.21 -12.31
C SER A 664 0.28 -15.94 -11.62
N TYR A 665 0.01 -14.86 -12.37
CA TYR A 665 -0.25 -13.53 -11.81
C TYR A 665 -1.56 -13.47 -11.03
N LEU A 666 -2.70 -13.78 -11.67
CA LEU A 666 -4.00 -13.79 -10.98
C LEU A 666 -4.05 -14.82 -9.84
N PHE A 667 -3.40 -15.98 -10.03
CA PHE A 667 -3.34 -16.98 -8.97
C PHE A 667 -2.52 -16.51 -7.78
N ALA A 668 -1.40 -15.80 -8.00
CA ALA A 668 -0.63 -15.21 -6.92
C ALA A 668 -1.45 -14.15 -6.16
N LEU A 669 -2.13 -13.26 -6.87
CA LEU A 669 -3.04 -12.26 -6.27
C LEU A 669 -4.16 -12.93 -5.46
N PHE A 670 -4.76 -13.99 -5.99
CA PHE A 670 -5.80 -14.75 -5.30
C PHE A 670 -5.29 -15.41 -4.03
N ARG A 671 -4.04 -15.89 -4.00
CA ARG A 671 -3.40 -16.53 -2.84
C ARG A 671 -2.92 -15.55 -1.79
N LEU A 672 -2.17 -14.54 -2.20
CA LEU A 672 -1.62 -13.55 -1.29
C LEU A 672 -2.76 -12.80 -0.59
N GLY A 673 -3.97 -12.82 -1.20
CA GLY A 673 -4.87 -11.74 -0.94
C GLY A 673 -4.13 -10.49 -1.39
N GLU A 674 -4.74 -9.43 -1.72
CA GLU A 674 -3.96 -8.23 -1.98
C GLU A 674 -2.91 -8.09 -0.90
N GLY A 675 -1.66 -8.21 -1.29
CA GLY A 675 -0.59 -7.68 -0.48
C GLY A 675 -0.99 -6.24 -0.24
N GLU A 676 -0.93 -5.80 0.96
CA GLU A 676 -1.06 -4.51 1.56
C GLU A 676 -0.76 -3.31 0.63
N TYR A 677 -1.35 -3.29 -0.57
CA TYR A 677 -1.46 -2.12 -1.42
C TYR A 677 -2.49 -1.23 -0.72
N GLU A 678 -1.97 -0.48 0.22
CA GLU A 678 -2.67 0.59 0.88
C GLU A 678 -2.73 1.78 -0.08
N ASP A 679 -3.60 1.71 -1.07
CA ASP A 679 -4.05 2.92 -1.71
C ASP A 679 -5.07 3.59 -0.78
N GLU A 680 -4.54 4.19 0.28
CA GLU A 680 -5.31 4.91 1.30
C GLU A 680 -5.91 6.21 0.74
N GLU A 681 -5.60 6.57 -0.50
CA GLU A 681 -6.05 7.82 -1.11
C GLU A 681 -7.48 7.74 -1.64
N VAL A 682 -7.99 6.55 -1.94
CA VAL A 682 -9.35 6.40 -2.47
C VAL A 682 -10.37 6.49 -1.34
N PRO A 683 -11.25 7.49 -1.33
CA PRO A 683 -12.34 7.56 -0.36
C PRO A 683 -13.28 6.37 -0.52
N PHE A 684 -13.91 5.93 0.57
CA PHE A 684 -14.87 4.84 0.51
C PHE A 684 -16.04 5.20 -0.41
N PRO A 685 -16.44 4.30 -1.31
CA PRO A 685 -17.49 4.58 -2.28
C PRO A 685 -18.82 4.87 -1.59
N LYS A 686 -19.52 5.87 -2.09
CA LYS A 686 -20.90 6.19 -1.63
C LYS A 686 -21.85 5.02 -1.87
N GLY A 687 -22.84 4.92 -1.00
CA GLY A 687 -23.88 3.89 -1.07
C GLY A 687 -23.45 2.52 -0.52
N ARG A 688 -22.24 2.39 0.02
CA ARG A 688 -21.73 1.10 0.52
C ARG A 688 -21.14 1.23 1.93
N ILE A 689 -21.34 0.19 2.74
CA ILE A 689 -20.82 0.12 4.11
C ILE A 689 -19.40 -0.47 4.08
N PRO A 690 -18.35 0.25 4.55
CA PRO A 690 -17.00 -0.28 4.64
C PRO A 690 -16.89 -1.49 5.57
N PHE A 691 -16.41 -2.62 5.06
CA PHE A 691 -15.98 -3.78 5.83
C PHE A 691 -14.45 -3.82 5.82
N LEU A 692 -13.84 -3.55 6.96
CA LEU A 692 -12.40 -3.36 7.08
C LEU A 692 -11.80 -4.31 8.12
N THR A 693 -10.55 -4.67 7.92
CA THR A 693 -9.77 -5.18 9.04
C THR A 693 -9.43 -4.04 9.99
N VAL A 694 -9.17 -4.35 11.25
CA VAL A 694 -8.76 -3.33 12.22
C VAL A 694 -7.49 -2.61 11.77
N HIS A 695 -6.54 -3.32 11.15
CA HIS A 695 -5.33 -2.72 10.61
C HIS A 695 -5.62 -1.64 9.54
N GLN A 696 -6.57 -1.90 8.66
CA GLN A 696 -7.00 -0.95 7.63
C GLN A 696 -7.74 0.27 8.18
N SER A 697 -8.31 0.16 9.36
CA SER A 697 -9.01 1.28 10.02
C SER A 697 -8.06 2.23 10.74
N LYS A 698 -6.76 1.90 10.86
CA LYS A 698 -5.79 2.77 11.51
C LYS A 698 -5.65 4.09 10.72
N GLY A 699 -5.60 5.20 11.41
CA GLY A 699 -5.61 6.54 10.77
C GLY A 699 -7.00 7.04 10.37
N LEU A 700 -8.00 6.16 10.22
CA LEU A 700 -9.37 6.52 9.83
C LEU A 700 -10.24 6.83 11.06
N GLU A 701 -11.41 7.44 10.80
CA GLU A 701 -12.45 7.68 11.80
C GLU A 701 -13.82 7.67 11.14
N PHE A 702 -14.82 7.20 11.87
CA PHE A 702 -16.17 7.03 11.36
C PHE A 702 -17.21 7.50 12.39
N PRO A 703 -18.30 8.14 11.94
CA PRO A 703 -19.43 8.47 12.83
C PRO A 703 -19.95 7.26 13.61
N VAL A 704 -20.07 6.11 12.95
CA VAL A 704 -20.51 4.86 13.57
C VAL A 704 -19.50 3.74 13.26
N VAL A 705 -19.11 3.02 14.30
CA VAL A 705 -18.22 1.85 14.17
C VAL A 705 -18.91 0.64 14.75
N VAL A 706 -18.94 -0.43 13.99
CA VAL A 706 -19.37 -1.76 14.43
C VAL A 706 -18.14 -2.65 14.58
N LEU A 707 -17.81 -3.05 15.80
CA LEU A 707 -16.82 -4.10 16.03
C LEU A 707 -17.53 -5.46 15.86
N GLY A 708 -17.35 -6.08 14.70
CA GLY A 708 -18.11 -7.27 14.27
C GLY A 708 -17.72 -8.57 14.99
N SER A 709 -16.74 -8.53 15.88
CA SER A 709 -16.36 -9.68 16.71
C SER A 709 -15.56 -9.24 17.93
N VAL A 710 -15.99 -9.67 19.11
CA VAL A 710 -15.27 -9.50 20.40
C VAL A 710 -14.68 -10.82 20.91
N ARG A 711 -14.39 -11.75 19.99
CA ARG A 711 -13.90 -13.09 20.33
C ARG A 711 -12.44 -13.10 20.70
N LYS A 712 -12.08 -14.11 21.47
CA LYS A 712 -10.69 -14.48 21.72
C LYS A 712 -10.11 -15.09 20.44
N ASP A 713 -9.02 -14.52 19.96
CA ASP A 713 -8.22 -15.06 18.87
C ASP A 713 -6.86 -15.44 19.47
N ASP A 714 -6.72 -16.74 19.80
CA ASP A 714 -5.49 -17.28 20.39
C ASP A 714 -4.43 -17.51 19.29
N ARG A 715 -3.92 -16.44 18.73
CA ARG A 715 -2.74 -16.53 17.88
C ARG A 715 -1.51 -16.58 18.78
N GLY A 716 -0.72 -17.64 18.66
CA GLY A 716 0.61 -17.68 19.25
C GLY A 716 1.52 -16.58 18.68
N PRO A 717 2.71 -16.36 19.25
CA PRO A 717 3.70 -15.45 18.71
C PRO A 717 3.98 -15.83 17.23
N GLN A 718 4.18 -14.84 16.39
CA GLN A 718 4.52 -15.10 14.98
C GLN A 718 5.83 -15.87 14.89
N THR A 719 5.89 -16.88 14.04
CA THR A 719 7.07 -17.75 13.89
C THR A 719 8.34 -16.92 13.58
N VAL A 720 8.23 -15.91 12.72
CA VAL A 720 9.35 -15.01 12.38
C VAL A 720 9.87 -14.27 13.61
N GLU A 721 8.99 -13.76 14.48
CA GLU A 721 9.39 -13.09 15.73
C GLU A 721 10.19 -14.05 16.63
N THR A 722 9.73 -15.29 16.74
CA THR A 722 10.43 -16.33 17.54
C THR A 722 11.79 -16.65 16.95
N LEU A 723 11.92 -16.73 15.61
CA LEU A 723 13.17 -17.05 14.92
C LEU A 723 14.20 -15.92 15.01
N VAL A 724 13.75 -14.67 15.01
CA VAL A 724 14.64 -13.49 15.00
C VAL A 724 15.03 -13.07 16.42
N ARG A 725 14.19 -13.34 17.41
CA ARG A 725 14.38 -12.89 18.82
C ARG A 725 15.78 -13.16 19.40
N PRO A 726 16.44 -14.32 19.16
CA PRO A 726 17.77 -14.59 19.69
C PRO A 726 18.87 -13.63 19.18
N PHE A 727 18.62 -12.94 18.10
CA PHE A 727 19.58 -11.99 17.50
C PHE A 727 19.33 -10.54 17.92
N LEU A 728 18.22 -10.27 18.63
CA LEU A 728 17.83 -8.93 19.06
C LEU A 728 18.37 -8.60 20.46
N PRO A 729 18.55 -7.31 20.80
CA PRO A 729 18.90 -6.88 22.14
C PRO A 729 17.85 -7.35 23.18
N GLU A 730 18.28 -7.61 24.39
CA GLU A 730 17.39 -7.88 25.50
C GLU A 730 16.58 -6.62 25.88
N GLY A 731 15.40 -6.81 26.49
CA GLY A 731 14.59 -5.72 27.07
C GLY A 731 13.31 -5.35 26.32
N GLY A 732 12.96 -6.10 25.27
CA GLY A 732 11.64 -5.98 24.60
C GLY A 732 10.50 -6.64 25.37
N GLU A 733 9.29 -6.62 24.80
CA GLU A 733 8.12 -7.32 25.32
C GLU A 733 8.38 -8.84 25.36
N PRO A 734 8.05 -9.55 26.47
CA PRO A 734 8.22 -10.98 26.55
C PRO A 734 7.40 -11.72 25.50
N LEU A 735 7.98 -12.75 24.85
CA LEU A 735 7.32 -13.49 23.76
C LEU A 735 5.95 -14.05 24.14
N GLU A 736 5.80 -14.49 25.39
CA GLU A 736 4.55 -15.03 25.92
C GLU A 736 3.45 -13.96 26.09
N LYS A 737 3.81 -12.66 26.16
CA LYS A 737 2.87 -11.53 26.30
C LYS A 737 2.62 -10.80 24.99
N VAL A 738 3.50 -10.92 24.00
CA VAL A 738 3.40 -10.20 22.70
C VAL A 738 2.02 -10.37 22.08
N SER A 739 1.52 -11.62 21.97
CA SER A 739 0.21 -11.88 21.35
C SER A 739 -0.94 -11.21 22.11
N THR A 740 -0.90 -11.21 23.44
CA THR A 740 -1.90 -10.53 24.27
C THR A 740 -1.82 -9.01 24.07
N PHE A 741 -0.62 -8.45 24.10
CA PHE A 741 -0.43 -7.00 23.96
C PHE A 741 -0.83 -6.50 22.57
N ASP A 742 -0.45 -7.21 21.52
CA ASP A 742 -0.83 -6.88 20.15
C ASP A 742 -2.35 -6.99 19.95
N THR A 743 -3.00 -7.98 20.57
CA THR A 743 -4.47 -8.10 20.56
C THR A 743 -5.15 -6.93 21.27
N MET A 744 -4.61 -6.50 22.42
CA MET A 744 -5.14 -5.33 23.14
C MET A 744 -5.01 -4.05 22.31
N ARG A 745 -3.86 -3.82 21.69
CA ARG A 745 -3.62 -2.67 20.79
C ARG A 745 -4.55 -2.71 19.58
N MET A 746 -4.73 -3.90 18.99
CA MET A 746 -5.66 -4.09 17.87
C MET A 746 -7.08 -3.67 18.26
N PHE A 747 -7.61 -4.14 19.36
CA PHE A 747 -8.94 -3.72 19.82
C PHE A 747 -8.99 -2.25 20.20
N TYR A 748 -7.95 -1.71 20.84
CA TYR A 748 -7.87 -0.29 21.15
C TYR A 748 -7.99 0.59 19.91
N VAL A 749 -7.28 0.22 18.82
CA VAL A 749 -7.42 0.91 17.55
C VAL A 749 -8.86 0.84 17.05
N ALA A 750 -9.48 -0.35 17.00
CA ALA A 750 -10.85 -0.50 16.53
C ALA A 750 -11.84 0.34 17.35
N LEU A 751 -11.76 0.29 18.68
CA LEU A 751 -12.64 1.02 19.59
C LEU A 751 -12.50 2.54 19.45
N SER A 752 -11.28 3.02 19.19
CA SER A 752 -10.97 4.45 19.07
C SER A 752 -11.31 5.07 17.71
N ARG A 753 -11.86 4.30 16.77
CA ARG A 753 -12.28 4.82 15.43
C ARG A 753 -13.65 5.50 15.47
N ALA A 754 -14.51 5.19 16.46
CA ALA A 754 -15.85 5.73 16.56
C ALA A 754 -15.87 7.20 17.01
N GLN A 755 -16.64 8.03 16.32
CA GLN A 755 -16.94 9.40 16.73
C GLN A 755 -18.19 9.45 17.61
N ASN A 756 -19.33 8.97 17.08
CA ASN A 756 -20.66 9.13 17.69
C ASN A 756 -21.19 7.88 18.38
N LEU A 757 -21.00 6.71 17.75
CA LEU A 757 -21.54 5.43 18.25
C LEU A 757 -20.58 4.27 18.00
N LEU A 758 -20.30 3.51 19.03
CA LEU A 758 -19.58 2.24 18.98
C LEU A 758 -20.52 1.08 19.26
N VAL A 759 -20.60 0.13 18.33
CA VAL A 759 -21.48 -1.06 18.42
C VAL A 759 -20.60 -2.30 18.57
N LEU A 760 -20.87 -3.13 19.58
CA LEU A 760 -20.13 -4.35 19.88
C LEU A 760 -20.96 -5.59 19.55
N ALA A 761 -20.48 -6.45 18.66
CA ALA A 761 -21.10 -7.73 18.33
C ALA A 761 -20.72 -8.79 19.39
N HIS A 762 -21.63 -9.07 20.33
CA HIS A 762 -21.45 -10.06 21.38
C HIS A 762 -22.22 -11.34 21.09
N THR A 763 -21.53 -12.39 20.64
CA THR A 763 -22.15 -13.68 20.30
C THR A 763 -21.92 -14.72 21.40
N LYS A 764 -22.89 -15.63 21.62
CA LYS A 764 -22.76 -16.85 22.42
C LYS A 764 -22.95 -18.07 21.53
N GLY A 765 -22.10 -19.07 21.66
CA GLY A 765 -22.22 -20.34 20.93
C GLY A 765 -21.15 -21.35 21.32
N ALA A 766 -21.36 -22.64 21.00
CA ALA A 766 -20.39 -23.68 21.26
C ALA A 766 -19.05 -23.39 20.56
N GLY A 767 -17.95 -23.43 21.30
CA GLY A 767 -16.59 -23.15 20.79
C GLY A 767 -16.27 -21.67 20.58
N GLN A 768 -17.11 -20.72 21.07
CA GLN A 768 -16.90 -19.30 20.90
C GLN A 768 -16.77 -18.61 22.26
N SER A 769 -15.53 -18.33 22.69
CA SER A 769 -15.28 -17.55 23.90
C SER A 769 -15.07 -16.06 23.57
N THR A 770 -15.75 -15.20 24.31
CA THR A 770 -15.48 -13.76 24.30
C THR A 770 -14.06 -13.53 24.85
N HIS A 771 -13.31 -12.61 24.31
CA HIS A 771 -12.01 -12.22 24.81
C HIS A 771 -12.12 -11.75 26.27
N ASP A 772 -11.17 -12.13 27.12
CA ASP A 772 -11.27 -11.92 28.58
C ASP A 772 -11.42 -10.44 28.95
N SER A 773 -10.73 -9.55 28.25
CA SER A 773 -10.88 -8.10 28.47
C SER A 773 -12.30 -7.61 28.16
N PHE A 774 -12.96 -8.13 27.14
CA PHE A 774 -14.37 -7.81 26.87
C PHE A 774 -15.32 -8.41 27.90
N LYS A 775 -15.02 -9.59 28.46
CA LYS A 775 -15.81 -10.14 29.58
C LYS A 775 -15.81 -9.19 30.77
N VAL A 776 -14.64 -8.63 31.13
CA VAL A 776 -14.51 -7.65 32.22
C VAL A 776 -15.27 -6.35 31.88
N MET A 777 -15.14 -5.84 30.66
CA MET A 777 -15.82 -4.60 30.25
C MET A 777 -17.34 -4.76 30.16
N LEU A 778 -17.82 -5.89 29.65
CA LEU A 778 -19.26 -6.17 29.49
C LEU A 778 -19.92 -6.64 30.79
N ALA A 779 -19.16 -6.91 31.85
CA ALA A 779 -19.71 -7.09 33.21
C ALA A 779 -20.19 -5.76 33.81
N ARG A 780 -19.75 -4.63 33.30
CA ARG A 780 -20.25 -3.30 33.64
C ARG A 780 -21.55 -3.01 32.86
N PRO A 781 -22.42 -2.11 33.37
CA PRO A 781 -23.62 -1.72 32.62
C PRO A 781 -23.25 -1.10 31.26
N VAL A 782 -23.59 -1.79 30.17
CA VAL A 782 -23.49 -1.28 28.80
C VAL A 782 -24.85 -1.34 28.18
N THR A 783 -25.28 -0.28 27.51
CA THR A 783 -26.61 -0.17 26.86
C THR A 783 -26.75 -1.26 25.81
N ARG A 784 -27.89 -1.95 25.79
CA ARG A 784 -28.22 -2.90 24.73
C ARG A 784 -28.71 -2.18 23.48
N ILE A 785 -28.52 -2.78 22.28
CA ILE A 785 -28.99 -2.21 21.03
C ILE A 785 -30.49 -1.90 21.08
N ARG A 786 -31.31 -2.82 21.64
CA ARG A 786 -32.78 -2.65 21.77
C ARG A 786 -33.19 -1.50 22.69
N ASP A 787 -32.32 -1.10 23.64
CA ASP A 787 -32.58 -0.05 24.62
C ASP A 787 -31.99 1.31 24.17
N LEU A 788 -31.35 1.37 22.98
CA LEU A 788 -30.78 2.60 22.45
C LEU A 788 -31.88 3.54 21.93
N ASP A 789 -31.98 4.71 22.52
CA ASP A 789 -32.75 5.80 21.92
C ASP A 789 -31.95 6.48 20.80
N LEU A 790 -32.36 6.28 19.56
CA LEU A 790 -31.68 6.86 18.38
C LEU A 790 -31.67 8.40 18.40
N HIS A 791 -32.59 9.07 19.11
CA HIS A 791 -32.57 10.53 19.24
C HIS A 791 -31.32 11.03 19.96
N THR A 792 -30.76 10.21 20.84
CA THR A 792 -29.53 10.53 21.59
C THR A 792 -28.24 10.37 20.78
N VAL A 793 -28.30 9.72 19.62
CA VAL A 793 -27.16 9.58 18.72
C VAL A 793 -27.05 10.86 17.89
N PRO A 794 -25.91 11.57 17.95
CA PRO A 794 -25.69 12.76 17.13
C PRO A 794 -25.73 12.44 15.63
N THR A 795 -26.29 13.32 14.84
CA THR A 795 -26.19 13.24 13.39
C THR A 795 -24.73 13.42 12.97
N ALA A 796 -24.28 12.60 12.04
CA ALA A 796 -22.94 12.73 11.47
C ALA A 796 -22.76 14.11 10.84
N LYS A 797 -21.62 14.73 11.07
CA LYS A 797 -21.29 16.00 10.41
C LYS A 797 -21.24 15.79 8.91
N HIS A 798 -21.67 16.78 8.15
CA HIS A 798 -21.44 16.81 6.72
C HIS A 798 -19.92 16.80 6.51
N GLU A 799 -19.41 15.78 5.84
CA GLU A 799 -18.09 15.90 5.24
C GLU A 799 -18.20 16.96 4.17
N THR A 800 -17.94 18.21 4.52
CA THR A 800 -17.58 19.16 3.52
C THR A 800 -16.30 18.61 2.90
N ASP A 801 -16.26 18.54 1.58
CA ASP A 801 -15.04 18.25 0.79
C ASP A 801 -13.99 19.36 1.00
N ASP A 802 -13.75 19.76 2.24
CA ASP A 802 -12.94 20.88 2.70
C ASP A 802 -11.45 20.49 2.83
N THR A 803 -11.08 19.33 2.28
CA THR A 803 -9.68 19.08 2.00
C THR A 803 -9.30 19.92 0.79
N SER A 804 -8.48 20.94 1.01
CA SER A 804 -7.81 21.67 -0.06
C SER A 804 -7.05 20.70 -0.94
N ARG A 805 -7.70 20.21 -2.00
CA ARG A 805 -7.04 19.36 -2.98
C ARG A 805 -6.08 20.23 -3.77
N THR A 806 -4.83 19.82 -3.82
CA THR A 806 -3.87 20.42 -4.76
C THR A 806 -4.24 19.97 -6.16
N TYR A 807 -4.70 20.90 -7.00
CA TYR A 807 -5.03 20.61 -8.40
C TYR A 807 -3.83 20.93 -9.28
N SER A 808 -3.46 19.99 -10.14
CA SER A 808 -2.51 20.23 -11.21
C SER A 808 -3.23 20.92 -12.38
N TYR A 809 -2.62 22.00 -12.90
CA TYR A 809 -3.19 22.69 -14.05
C TYR A 809 -3.33 21.76 -15.28
N THR A 810 -2.32 20.96 -15.57
CA THR A 810 -2.32 20.06 -16.73
C THR A 810 -3.09 18.77 -16.47
N ALA A 811 -2.84 18.11 -15.35
CA ALA A 811 -3.40 16.79 -15.09
C ALA A 811 -4.86 16.84 -14.60
N ASP A 812 -5.28 17.91 -13.96
CA ASP A 812 -6.64 18.05 -13.43
C ASP A 812 -7.46 19.06 -14.20
N TYR A 813 -7.06 20.33 -14.24
CA TYR A 813 -7.88 21.38 -14.82
C TYR A 813 -8.03 21.25 -16.35
N LEU A 814 -6.95 21.07 -17.09
CA LEU A 814 -7.05 20.89 -18.54
C LEU A 814 -7.80 19.61 -18.90
N ARG A 815 -7.52 18.50 -18.20
CA ARG A 815 -8.22 17.24 -18.44
C ARG A 815 -9.73 17.36 -18.18
N TYR A 816 -10.12 18.07 -17.12
CA TYR A 816 -11.53 18.35 -16.83
C TYR A 816 -12.18 19.19 -17.94
N LEU A 817 -11.50 20.23 -18.43
CA LEU A 817 -12.02 21.07 -19.53
C LEU A 817 -12.17 20.28 -20.83
N GLU A 818 -11.23 19.38 -21.14
CA GLU A 818 -11.31 18.53 -22.34
C GLU A 818 -12.45 17.52 -22.23
N CYS A 819 -12.57 16.84 -21.09
CA CYS A 819 -13.57 15.82 -20.85
C CYS A 819 -13.78 15.56 -19.35
N PRO A 820 -14.87 16.07 -18.73
CA PRO A 820 -15.16 15.81 -17.33
C PRO A 820 -15.23 14.32 -16.99
N ARG A 821 -15.73 13.48 -17.91
CA ARG A 821 -15.78 12.02 -17.73
C ARG A 821 -14.37 11.39 -17.71
N SER A 822 -13.45 11.87 -18.53
CA SER A 822 -12.05 11.45 -18.51
C SER A 822 -11.39 11.82 -17.18
N TYR A 823 -11.66 13.04 -16.68
CA TYR A 823 -11.21 13.45 -15.36
C TYR A 823 -11.76 12.53 -14.24
N MET A 824 -13.06 12.24 -14.28
CA MET A 824 -13.70 11.33 -13.32
C MET A 824 -13.03 9.94 -13.33
N ILE A 825 -12.83 9.35 -14.49
CA ILE A 825 -12.25 8.01 -14.62
C ILE A 825 -10.80 7.99 -14.11
N PHE A 826 -9.94 8.88 -14.61
CA PHE A 826 -8.50 8.78 -14.38
C PHE A 826 -7.97 9.58 -13.18
N ARG A 827 -8.76 10.51 -12.64
CA ARG A 827 -8.32 11.35 -11.51
C ARG A 827 -9.17 11.21 -10.25
N LYS A 828 -10.49 10.98 -10.39
CA LYS A 828 -11.36 10.74 -9.25
C LYS A 828 -11.30 9.28 -8.81
N TYR A 829 -11.38 8.34 -9.77
CA TYR A 829 -11.40 6.90 -9.51
C TYR A 829 -10.05 6.22 -9.76
N ASP A 830 -9.05 6.93 -10.22
CA ASP A 830 -7.67 6.48 -10.42
C ASP A 830 -7.52 5.21 -11.27
N PHE A 831 -8.24 5.17 -12.39
CA PHE A 831 -8.01 4.13 -13.40
C PHE A 831 -6.61 4.26 -14.00
N ALA A 832 -5.96 3.14 -14.29
CA ALA A 832 -4.66 3.11 -14.94
C ALA A 832 -4.73 3.75 -16.33
N ASP A 833 -3.87 4.72 -16.61
CA ASP A 833 -3.79 5.32 -17.95
C ASP A 833 -3.33 4.26 -18.98
N SER A 834 -4.04 4.14 -20.11
CA SER A 834 -3.56 3.29 -21.20
C SER A 834 -2.32 3.95 -21.82
N ARG A 835 -1.23 3.20 -21.93
CA ARG A 835 0.02 3.69 -22.52
C ARG A 835 -0.17 3.83 -24.04
N THR A 836 -0.60 4.99 -24.48
CA THR A 836 -0.63 5.31 -25.92
C THR A 836 0.79 5.48 -26.46
N GLY A 837 0.98 5.21 -27.77
CA GLY A 837 2.27 5.48 -28.44
C GLY A 837 2.76 6.93 -28.24
N GLY A 838 1.84 7.88 -28.09
CA GLY A 838 2.15 9.28 -27.78
C GLY A 838 2.73 9.50 -26.38
N MET A 839 2.21 8.80 -25.37
CA MET A 839 2.78 8.85 -24.01
C MET A 839 4.16 8.19 -23.94
N PHE A 840 4.33 7.06 -24.63
CA PHE A 840 5.64 6.40 -24.76
C PHE A 840 6.66 7.34 -25.43
N PHE A 841 6.27 7.99 -26.52
CA PHE A 841 7.11 8.97 -27.22
C PHE A 841 7.43 10.18 -26.33
N GLY A 842 6.43 10.72 -25.61
CA GLY A 842 6.64 11.82 -24.66
C GLY A 842 7.64 11.45 -23.57
N ASN A 843 7.50 10.31 -22.95
CA ASN A 843 8.44 9.82 -21.94
C ASN A 843 9.84 9.60 -22.50
N LEU A 844 9.96 9.03 -23.71
CA LEU A 844 11.24 8.84 -24.39
C LEU A 844 11.92 10.18 -24.67
N VAL A 845 11.17 11.18 -25.16
CA VAL A 845 11.70 12.54 -25.43
C VAL A 845 12.15 13.19 -24.12
N HIS A 846 11.35 13.14 -23.05
CA HIS A 846 11.73 13.66 -21.73
C HIS A 846 13.01 13.01 -21.20
N GLN A 847 13.09 11.69 -21.25
CA GLN A 847 14.27 10.95 -20.78
C GLN A 847 15.50 11.27 -21.62
N THR A 848 15.34 11.40 -22.95
CA THR A 848 16.45 11.77 -23.86
C THR A 848 16.97 13.18 -23.58
N ILE A 849 16.05 14.14 -23.35
CA ILE A 849 16.42 15.53 -23.02
C ILE A 849 17.10 15.58 -21.65
N GLU A 850 16.59 14.85 -20.69
CA GLU A 850 17.20 14.76 -19.35
C GLU A 850 18.59 14.14 -19.40
N ASP A 851 18.77 13.05 -20.14
CA ASP A 851 20.07 12.40 -20.33
C ASP A 851 21.07 13.32 -21.05
N LEU A 852 20.62 14.03 -22.09
CA LEU A 852 21.43 15.03 -22.79
C LEU A 852 21.85 16.17 -21.85
N HIS A 853 20.90 16.71 -21.08
CA HIS A 853 21.18 17.79 -20.13
C HIS A 853 22.18 17.35 -19.05
N ASN A 854 22.02 16.16 -18.55
CA ASN A 854 22.95 15.57 -17.56
C ASN A 854 24.35 15.35 -18.13
N ARG A 855 24.47 14.89 -19.40
CA ARG A 855 25.77 14.77 -20.09
C ARG A 855 26.43 16.13 -20.29
N LEU A 856 25.67 17.15 -20.64
CA LEU A 856 26.18 18.52 -20.79
C LEU A 856 26.68 19.10 -19.46
N ILE A 857 25.98 18.81 -18.35
CA ILE A 857 26.43 19.21 -17.02
C ILE A 857 27.72 18.48 -16.65
N ALA A 858 27.79 17.16 -16.87
CA ALA A 858 28.98 16.35 -16.60
C ALA A 858 30.19 16.84 -17.42
N ALA A 859 30.00 17.13 -18.72
CA ALA A 859 31.04 17.68 -19.59
C ALA A 859 31.53 19.07 -19.11
N ARG A 860 30.63 19.95 -18.66
CA ARG A 860 31.02 21.26 -18.07
C ARG A 860 31.81 21.11 -16.76
N GLN A 861 31.64 20.04 -16.03
CA GLN A 861 32.32 19.75 -14.78
C GLN A 861 33.64 18.97 -14.99
N GLY A 862 34.05 18.71 -16.25
CA GLY A 862 35.27 17.98 -16.57
C GLY A 862 35.21 16.48 -16.27
N VAL A 863 34.01 15.92 -16.08
CA VAL A 863 33.78 14.49 -15.90
C VAL A 863 33.59 13.87 -17.28
N SER A 864 34.46 12.94 -17.68
CA SER A 864 34.28 12.23 -18.96
C SER A 864 32.97 11.43 -18.92
N ALA A 865 32.15 11.59 -19.94
CA ALA A 865 30.85 10.95 -20.04
C ALA A 865 30.92 9.44 -20.31
#